data_ac775c043748a8e54f1993eb30e3ca7c
#
_entry.id   ac775c043748a8e54f1993eb30e3ca7c
#
_cell.length_a   1.000
_cell.length_b   1.000
_cell.length_c   1.000
_cell.angle_alpha   90.00
_cell.angle_beta   90.00
_cell.angle_gamma   90.00
#
_symmetry.space_group_name_H-M   'P 1'
#
loop_
_entity.id
_entity.type
_entity.pdbx_description
1 polymer ?
#
loop_
_entity_poly.entity_id
_entity_poly.type
_entity_poly.pdbx_seq_one_letter_code
_entity_poly.pdbx_strand_id
1 'polypeptide(L)'
;MKITIDNREFAAREGTTILEIADKNDIYIPHLCSHPELSPYGGCRLCIVEVEGIRGYPTACTTQLTDGMVIRTETRTLREMRRDILRLILSEHPTGCIFCEDEEECSDFQTTIRKVGVTTGCRWCARDKDCELRDVVDHLQVEDISLPVSYRALPEERYDPFFDRDYNLCIYCARCVRICQEHRKSSVISFKQRGRLTTIGPAFELTHVEADCEFCGACVSVCPTGAMSEKGRKWAGIPDKFIPSVCPLCSFNCDIQFLVKDNGVIGTLPMGDPHSTGGELCVKGRFCLSDLVNHPDRLLSPTYKFPEGVGVVSWDTAFTKTGERFKKADKGRTAVYLSPYLTSEEMAAAKRFSNEILNTDIITSSALDNNFGSLLSLAEKSVKLERVEKSGAIVSLFLNGNYNYAPLTLAIKRAAESGIPYYQVGWLRDTTSRFASRQIVPEQGEERELFKKILENLKGKPEDAGEMRDLIRVLRDAKPATIILGTQILDHCDASSIIDSINKIIDRTGAELFMPNPYGNLYSLLSLSGIKTAEEVRELIAEGKISTIYMIGDCPFDERPRVDFLIYQGVFPPPSALDVDVTLPMTMAGEIAGSFTDLKGDIRNFKAAAEKPESVLDAGKIFAGIAAKAGKRDVKFTRKEISKLIPGKAGWKFPKAGSELATSADCASSASSSEYTLIQERNPHRYHSSSLNSLIVGIEIILPEDTVLINPVDAEKIGLNRGDSLTLTANGNSLSFPAATKKNVSPGYVYLLTSSSDLPFRSNPCPVKLRRNDV
;
A
#
# COMPACT_ATOMS: atom_id res chain seq x y z
N MET A 1 -11.14 39.81 -11.97
CA MET A 1 -12.04 40.50 -11.04
C MET A 1 -11.23 41.21 -9.97
N LYS A 2 -11.64 42.41 -9.56
CA LYS A 2 -11.10 43.09 -8.38
C LYS A 2 -12.11 42.99 -7.24
N ILE A 3 -11.65 42.65 -6.05
CA ILE A 3 -12.48 42.55 -4.86
C ILE A 3 -11.78 43.22 -3.68
N THR A 4 -12.52 43.56 -2.64
CA THR A 4 -11.98 44.12 -1.41
C THR A 4 -12.34 43.24 -0.24
N ILE A 5 -11.34 42.79 0.53
CA ILE A 5 -11.54 42.08 1.80
C ILE A 5 -10.87 42.85 2.92
N ASP A 6 -11.63 43.25 3.93
CA ASP A 6 -11.15 44.02 5.10
C ASP A 6 -10.30 45.22 4.71
N ASN A 7 -10.82 46.03 3.75
CA ASN A 7 -10.18 47.21 3.20
C ASN A 7 -8.87 46.97 2.38
N ARG A 8 -8.59 45.73 1.98
CA ARG A 8 -7.45 45.37 1.14
C ARG A 8 -7.95 44.88 -0.21
N GLU A 9 -7.38 45.38 -1.30
CA GLU A 9 -7.75 44.98 -2.67
C GLU A 9 -7.01 43.69 -3.09
N PHE A 10 -7.74 42.80 -3.74
CA PHE A 10 -7.21 41.55 -4.27
C PHE A 10 -7.68 41.29 -5.68
N ALA A 11 -6.85 40.64 -6.48
CA ALA A 11 -7.22 40.11 -7.78
C ALA A 11 -7.68 38.64 -7.62
N ALA A 12 -8.85 38.34 -8.17
CA ALA A 12 -9.40 36.99 -8.12
C ALA A 12 -9.80 36.48 -9.50
N ARG A 13 -9.86 35.14 -9.67
CA ARG A 13 -10.38 34.49 -10.87
C ARG A 13 -11.87 34.22 -10.70
N GLU A 14 -12.60 34.15 -11.81
CA GLU A 14 -13.98 33.70 -11.83
C GLU A 14 -14.12 32.28 -11.27
N GLY A 15 -15.18 32.03 -10.50
CA GLY A 15 -15.41 30.73 -9.85
C GLY A 15 -14.70 30.54 -8.54
N THR A 16 -13.76 31.43 -8.12
CA THR A 16 -13.11 31.36 -6.80
C THR A 16 -14.07 31.75 -5.70
N THR A 17 -14.05 31.05 -4.56
CA THR A 17 -14.87 31.41 -3.38
C THR A 17 -14.18 32.47 -2.52
N ILE A 18 -14.96 33.12 -1.63
CA ILE A 18 -14.41 34.08 -0.66
C ILE A 18 -13.37 33.41 0.23
N LEU A 19 -13.62 32.18 0.70
CA LEU A 19 -12.69 31.45 1.58
C LEU A 19 -11.37 31.14 0.88
N GLU A 20 -11.42 30.66 -0.38
CA GLU A 20 -10.20 30.32 -1.14
C GLU A 20 -9.29 31.53 -1.36
N ILE A 21 -9.84 32.72 -1.61
CA ILE A 21 -9.01 33.92 -1.77
C ILE A 21 -8.51 34.44 -0.43
N ALA A 22 -9.29 34.29 0.66
CA ALA A 22 -8.88 34.66 2.00
C ALA A 22 -7.70 33.79 2.45
N ASP A 23 -7.79 32.47 2.30
CA ASP A 23 -6.72 31.51 2.66
C ASP A 23 -5.43 31.78 1.86
N LYS A 24 -5.54 32.07 0.56
CA LYS A 24 -4.37 32.43 -0.29
C LYS A 24 -3.65 33.70 0.12
N ASN A 25 -4.30 34.55 0.89
CA ASN A 25 -3.77 35.84 1.32
C ASN A 25 -3.62 35.96 2.83
N ASP A 26 -3.53 34.82 3.53
CA ASP A 26 -3.34 34.72 4.97
C ASP A 26 -4.41 35.47 5.80
N ILE A 27 -5.66 35.49 5.29
CA ILE A 27 -6.83 36.01 6.01
C ILE A 27 -7.60 34.82 6.58
N TYR A 28 -7.48 34.62 7.87
CA TYR A 28 -8.14 33.51 8.55
C TYR A 28 -9.64 33.78 8.72
N ILE A 29 -10.47 32.90 8.18
CA ILE A 29 -11.92 32.84 8.40
C ILE A 29 -12.25 31.51 9.09
N PRO A 30 -12.76 31.50 10.34
CA PRO A 30 -13.03 30.27 11.07
C PRO A 30 -13.95 29.31 10.30
N HIS A 31 -13.53 28.05 10.18
CA HIS A 31 -14.31 27.01 9.53
C HIS A 31 -13.92 25.62 10.02
N LEU A 32 -14.84 24.62 9.95
CA LEU A 32 -14.60 23.23 10.35
C LEU A 32 -15.02 22.22 9.28
N CYS A 33 -15.94 22.57 8.39
CA CYS A 33 -16.40 21.66 7.35
C CYS A 33 -15.71 21.83 6.01
N SER A 34 -15.03 22.96 5.77
CA SER A 34 -14.23 23.18 4.56
C SER A 34 -12.89 22.48 4.64
N HIS A 35 -12.40 22.02 3.50
CA HIS A 35 -11.09 21.43 3.33
C HIS A 35 -10.62 21.71 1.89
N PRO A 36 -9.34 22.04 1.64
CA PRO A 36 -8.85 22.43 0.32
C PRO A 36 -9.11 21.42 -0.81
N GLU A 37 -9.14 20.14 -0.48
CA GLU A 37 -9.35 19.05 -1.46
C GLU A 37 -10.83 18.65 -1.62
N LEU A 38 -11.77 19.32 -0.94
CA LEU A 38 -13.18 18.96 -0.96
C LEU A 38 -14.03 20.06 -1.55
N SER A 39 -15.09 19.67 -2.24
CA SER A 39 -16.10 20.61 -2.74
C SER A 39 -16.68 21.46 -1.60
N PRO A 40 -17.05 22.72 -1.85
CA PRO A 40 -17.70 23.57 -0.85
C PRO A 40 -18.94 22.93 -0.25
N TYR A 41 -19.10 23.00 1.08
CA TYR A 41 -20.21 22.33 1.77
C TYR A 41 -21.14 23.26 2.57
N GLY A 42 -20.58 24.25 3.29
CA GLY A 42 -21.36 25.23 4.05
C GLY A 42 -22.07 24.69 5.28
N GLY A 43 -21.73 23.49 5.78
CA GLY A 43 -22.46 22.79 6.84
C GLY A 43 -22.23 23.34 8.25
N CYS A 44 -20.99 23.73 8.61
CA CYS A 44 -20.67 24.21 9.97
C CYS A 44 -21.13 25.65 10.24
N ARG A 45 -21.37 26.44 9.22
CA ARG A 45 -21.82 27.85 9.30
C ARG A 45 -20.84 28.82 10.00
N LEU A 46 -19.65 28.43 10.36
CA LEU A 46 -18.67 29.29 11.02
C LEU A 46 -18.05 30.35 10.10
N CYS A 47 -17.91 30.05 8.82
CA CYS A 47 -17.27 30.93 7.85
C CYS A 47 -18.20 32.05 7.29
N ILE A 48 -19.17 32.50 8.06
CA ILE A 48 -20.05 33.60 7.67
C ILE A 48 -19.28 34.91 7.57
N VAL A 49 -19.65 35.74 6.58
CA VAL A 49 -19.03 37.05 6.28
C VAL A 49 -20.11 38.09 6.02
N GLU A 50 -19.75 39.36 6.14
CA GLU A 50 -20.56 40.45 5.63
C GLU A 50 -20.12 40.81 4.22
N VAL A 51 -21.10 40.97 3.31
CA VAL A 51 -20.84 41.39 1.94
C VAL A 51 -21.72 42.60 1.64
N GLU A 52 -21.13 43.70 1.17
CA GLU A 52 -21.86 44.92 0.86
C GLU A 52 -22.92 44.65 -0.22
N GLY A 53 -24.15 45.10 0.03
CA GLY A 53 -25.26 44.88 -0.90
C GLY A 53 -25.94 43.53 -0.84
N ILE A 54 -25.42 42.58 -0.06
CA ILE A 54 -26.04 41.26 0.17
C ILE A 54 -26.72 41.22 1.53
N ARG A 55 -28.03 40.87 1.54
CA ARG A 55 -28.77 40.71 2.78
C ARG A 55 -28.37 39.42 3.51
N GLY A 56 -28.05 39.54 4.80
CA GLY A 56 -27.68 38.42 5.66
C GLY A 56 -26.17 38.15 5.67
N TYR A 57 -25.78 36.96 6.11
CA TYR A 57 -24.38 36.56 6.33
C TYR A 57 -24.07 35.30 5.51
N PRO A 58 -23.63 35.47 4.25
CA PRO A 58 -23.28 34.36 3.40
C PRO A 58 -22.07 33.62 3.96
N THR A 59 -21.92 32.32 3.63
CA THR A 59 -20.77 31.49 4.01
C THR A 59 -19.64 31.69 3.01
N ALA A 60 -18.44 32.06 3.47
CA ALA A 60 -17.29 32.30 2.63
C ALA A 60 -16.87 31.09 1.76
N CYS A 61 -17.07 29.86 2.29
CA CYS A 61 -16.68 28.63 1.58
C CYS A 61 -17.58 28.29 0.38
N THR A 62 -18.81 28.83 0.29
CA THR A 62 -19.77 28.53 -0.81
C THR A 62 -20.11 29.74 -1.66
N THR A 63 -19.71 30.94 -1.26
CA THR A 63 -20.02 32.17 -1.98
C THR A 63 -18.92 32.47 -2.97
N GLN A 64 -19.28 32.44 -4.26
CA GLN A 64 -18.38 32.79 -5.35
C GLN A 64 -18.19 34.31 -5.43
N LEU A 65 -16.98 34.71 -5.78
CA LEU A 65 -16.62 36.10 -5.93
C LEU A 65 -17.27 36.73 -7.20
N THR A 66 -17.65 38.00 -7.08
CA THR A 66 -18.08 38.84 -8.20
C THR A 66 -17.22 40.09 -8.23
N ASP A 67 -17.09 40.71 -9.41
CA ASP A 67 -16.29 41.91 -9.58
C ASP A 67 -16.82 43.06 -8.74
N GLY A 68 -15.93 43.80 -8.07
CA GLY A 68 -16.28 44.91 -7.18
C GLY A 68 -16.83 44.49 -5.79
N MET A 69 -16.88 43.20 -5.48
CA MET A 69 -17.39 42.71 -4.18
C MET A 69 -16.56 43.28 -3.02
N VAL A 70 -17.24 43.81 -2.00
CA VAL A 70 -16.64 44.31 -0.74
C VAL A 70 -17.06 43.43 0.41
N ILE A 71 -16.07 42.84 1.06
CA ILE A 71 -16.25 41.76 2.06
C ILE A 71 -15.60 42.19 3.38
N ARG A 72 -16.29 41.96 4.47
CA ARG A 72 -15.73 42.07 5.83
C ARG A 72 -15.75 40.71 6.48
N THR A 73 -14.59 40.26 6.91
CA THR A 73 -14.41 38.94 7.50
C THR A 73 -14.47 38.95 9.03
N GLU A 74 -14.22 40.13 9.64
CA GLU A 74 -14.16 40.22 11.10
C GLU A 74 -14.89 41.51 11.57
N THR A 75 -16.11 41.35 12.08
CA THR A 75 -16.88 42.41 12.73
C THR A 75 -17.38 41.92 14.08
N ARG A 76 -17.77 42.83 14.99
CA ARG A 76 -18.34 42.46 16.28
C ARG A 76 -19.54 41.49 16.13
N THR A 77 -20.42 41.78 15.20
CA THR A 77 -21.62 40.97 14.92
C THR A 77 -21.22 39.57 14.42
N LEU A 78 -20.29 39.48 13.47
CA LEU A 78 -19.80 38.20 12.98
C LEU A 78 -19.18 37.37 14.10
N ARG A 79 -18.37 37.99 14.95
CA ARG A 79 -17.73 37.32 16.08
C ARG A 79 -18.75 36.76 17.08
N GLU A 80 -19.76 37.55 17.43
CA GLU A 80 -20.86 37.11 18.34
C GLU A 80 -21.64 35.94 17.72
N MET A 81 -22.04 36.05 16.45
CA MET A 81 -22.73 34.96 15.74
C MET A 81 -21.91 33.69 15.65
N ARG A 82 -20.62 33.80 15.34
CA ARG A 82 -19.72 32.63 15.29
C ARG A 82 -19.56 31.97 16.67
N ARG A 83 -19.50 32.77 17.76
CA ARG A 83 -19.49 32.24 19.13
C ARG A 83 -20.75 31.43 19.41
N ASP A 84 -21.93 31.95 19.04
CA ASP A 84 -23.19 31.24 19.23
C ASP A 84 -23.28 29.95 18.44
N ILE A 85 -22.82 29.96 17.17
CA ILE A 85 -22.72 28.73 16.34
C ILE A 85 -21.77 27.72 17.00
N LEU A 86 -20.62 28.19 17.49
CA LEU A 86 -19.63 27.32 18.13
C LEU A 86 -20.16 26.74 19.45
N ARG A 87 -20.87 27.54 20.26
CA ARG A 87 -21.55 27.05 21.47
C ARG A 87 -22.56 25.94 21.19
N LEU A 88 -23.32 26.04 20.06
CA LEU A 88 -24.19 24.95 19.60
C LEU A 88 -23.42 23.67 19.27
N ILE A 89 -22.27 23.78 18.59
CA ILE A 89 -21.41 22.62 18.30
C ILE A 89 -20.89 22.01 19.61
N LEU A 90 -20.41 22.84 20.53
CA LEU A 90 -19.86 22.42 21.81
C LEU A 90 -20.90 21.84 22.77
N SER A 91 -22.19 22.17 22.62
CA SER A 91 -23.24 21.66 23.48
C SER A 91 -23.45 20.13 23.41
N GLU A 92 -22.99 19.49 22.34
CA GLU A 92 -22.99 18.03 22.17
C GLU A 92 -21.59 17.40 22.17
N HIS A 93 -20.53 18.20 22.31
CA HIS A 93 -19.14 17.76 22.31
C HIS A 93 -18.61 17.64 23.75
N PRO A 94 -17.78 16.63 24.08
CA PRO A 94 -17.12 16.55 25.38
C PRO A 94 -16.18 17.74 25.63
N THR A 95 -16.52 18.61 26.52
CA THR A 95 -15.86 19.91 26.73
C THR A 95 -15.17 20.05 28.07
N GLY A 96 -15.11 18.99 28.89
CA GLY A 96 -14.60 19.05 30.23
C GLY A 96 -13.20 19.68 30.39
N CYS A 97 -12.34 19.54 29.37
CA CYS A 97 -10.99 20.14 29.42
C CYS A 97 -10.89 21.49 28.72
N ILE A 98 -11.88 21.90 27.89
CA ILE A 98 -11.81 23.16 27.11
C ILE A 98 -11.86 24.39 28.03
N PHE A 99 -12.63 24.29 29.13
CA PHE A 99 -12.86 25.36 30.09
C PHE A 99 -12.27 25.02 31.48
N CYS A 100 -11.33 24.07 31.56
CA CYS A 100 -10.72 23.64 32.82
C CYS A 100 -9.48 24.46 33.11
N GLU A 101 -9.37 25.02 34.30
CA GLU A 101 -8.23 25.76 34.80
C GLU A 101 -7.08 24.83 35.25
N ASP A 102 -7.41 23.58 35.64
CA ASP A 102 -6.49 22.60 36.23
C ASP A 102 -5.92 21.62 35.14
N GLU A 103 -5.77 22.09 33.93
CA GLU A 103 -5.32 21.25 32.79
C GLU A 103 -3.94 20.64 33.02
N GLU A 104 -3.03 21.33 33.70
CA GLU A 104 -1.68 20.87 33.98
C GLU A 104 -1.64 19.69 34.94
N GLU A 105 -2.47 19.69 35.99
CA GLU A 105 -2.53 18.62 36.99
C GLU A 105 -2.96 17.26 36.38
N CYS A 106 -3.80 17.28 35.34
CA CYS A 106 -4.22 16.07 34.65
C CYS A 106 -3.09 15.41 33.82
N SER A 107 -1.99 16.10 33.55
CA SER A 107 -0.89 15.58 32.73
C SER A 107 -0.22 14.38 33.37
N ASP A 108 -0.04 14.38 34.69
CA ASP A 108 0.61 13.31 35.45
C ASP A 108 -0.21 12.00 35.47
N PHE A 109 -1.53 12.10 35.30
CA PHE A 109 -2.46 10.97 35.32
C PHE A 109 -2.93 10.54 33.94
N GLN A 110 -2.41 11.13 32.87
CA GLN A 110 -2.94 10.97 31.50
C GLN A 110 -2.96 9.53 31.03
N THR A 111 -1.95 8.73 31.34
CA THR A 111 -1.90 7.31 30.96
C THR A 111 -2.97 6.45 31.64
N THR A 112 -3.34 6.79 32.88
CA THR A 112 -4.42 6.13 33.62
C THR A 112 -5.79 6.58 33.13
N ILE A 113 -5.97 7.88 32.93
CA ILE A 113 -7.18 8.50 32.42
C ILE A 113 -7.59 7.90 31.07
N ARG A 114 -6.65 7.73 30.15
CA ARG A 114 -6.89 7.19 28.80
C ARG A 114 -7.31 5.72 28.76
N LYS A 115 -7.20 5.00 29.86
CA LYS A 115 -7.70 3.60 30.00
C LYS A 115 -9.20 3.55 30.27
N VAL A 116 -9.81 4.64 30.67
CA VAL A 116 -11.26 4.75 30.85
C VAL A 116 -11.90 4.82 29.46
N GLY A 117 -12.84 3.93 29.15
CA GLY A 117 -13.46 3.80 27.82
C GLY A 117 -14.49 4.89 27.48
N VAL A 118 -14.35 6.11 28.05
CA VAL A 118 -15.30 7.23 27.88
C VAL A 118 -14.50 8.50 27.66
N THR A 119 -14.73 9.18 26.54
CA THR A 119 -14.11 10.46 26.25
C THR A 119 -14.93 11.60 26.80
N THR A 120 -14.48 12.23 27.88
CA THR A 120 -15.20 13.34 28.56
C THR A 120 -14.52 14.71 28.31
N GLY A 121 -13.35 14.75 27.69
CA GLY A 121 -12.61 15.98 27.41
C GLY A 121 -11.34 15.72 26.64
N CYS A 122 -10.55 16.76 26.40
CA CYS A 122 -9.36 16.70 25.53
C CYS A 122 -8.31 15.69 26.00
N ARG A 123 -8.10 15.53 27.31
CA ARG A 123 -7.12 14.59 27.86
C ARG A 123 -7.44 13.11 27.56
N TRP A 124 -8.69 12.79 27.28
CA TRP A 124 -9.17 11.46 26.83
C TRP A 124 -9.19 11.33 25.30
N CYS A 125 -8.93 12.44 24.60
CA CYS A 125 -9.03 12.53 23.15
C CYS A 125 -7.69 12.21 22.46
N ALA A 126 -7.75 11.50 21.34
CA ALA A 126 -6.57 11.21 20.51
C ALA A 126 -5.95 12.46 19.85
N ARG A 127 -6.69 13.56 19.77
CA ARG A 127 -6.28 14.86 19.20
C ARG A 127 -5.99 15.90 20.29
N ASP A 128 -5.62 15.46 21.48
CA ASP A 128 -5.19 16.38 22.54
C ASP A 128 -4.04 17.26 22.03
N LYS A 129 -4.21 18.60 22.09
CA LYS A 129 -3.28 19.62 21.56
C LYS A 129 -3.09 19.67 20.03
N ASP A 130 -3.84 18.88 19.26
CA ASP A 130 -3.82 18.85 17.79
C ASP A 130 -5.26 18.76 17.25
N CYS A 131 -6.07 19.79 17.49
CA CYS A 131 -7.52 19.77 17.26
C CYS A 131 -8.02 21.09 16.66
N GLU A 132 -8.47 21.06 15.39
CA GLU A 132 -9.01 22.26 14.72
C GLU A 132 -10.22 22.87 15.46
N LEU A 133 -11.01 22.05 16.14
CA LEU A 133 -12.14 22.57 16.95
C LEU A 133 -11.60 23.42 18.11
N ARG A 134 -10.55 22.97 18.80
CA ARG A 134 -9.91 23.73 19.88
C ARG A 134 -9.34 25.04 19.37
N ASP A 135 -8.66 25.02 18.21
CA ASP A 135 -8.09 26.22 17.61
C ASP A 135 -9.16 27.27 17.29
N VAL A 136 -10.35 26.83 16.83
CA VAL A 136 -11.47 27.74 16.60
C VAL A 136 -12.06 28.29 17.92
N VAL A 137 -12.10 27.50 18.99
CA VAL A 137 -12.53 27.96 20.34
C VAL A 137 -11.57 29.05 20.83
N ASP A 138 -10.27 28.80 20.74
CA ASP A 138 -9.24 29.74 21.20
C ASP A 138 -9.24 31.03 20.37
N HIS A 139 -9.38 30.92 19.04
CA HIS A 139 -9.48 32.08 18.14
C HIS A 139 -10.70 32.97 18.44
N LEU A 140 -11.84 32.35 18.68
CA LEU A 140 -13.07 33.08 18.98
C LEU A 140 -13.18 33.50 20.44
N GLN A 141 -12.27 33.04 21.31
CA GLN A 141 -12.25 33.33 22.74
C GLN A 141 -13.62 32.97 23.38
N VAL A 142 -14.07 31.73 23.19
CA VAL A 142 -15.28 31.23 23.83
C VAL A 142 -14.91 30.72 25.22
N GLU A 143 -15.44 31.38 26.26
CA GLU A 143 -15.10 31.11 27.66
C GLU A 143 -16.15 30.25 28.36
N ASP A 144 -17.37 30.12 27.78
CA ASP A 144 -18.49 29.40 28.38
C ASP A 144 -19.38 28.74 27.32
N ILE A 145 -20.19 27.79 27.78
CA ILE A 145 -21.33 27.26 27.03
C ILE A 145 -22.61 27.67 27.75
N SER A 146 -23.29 28.71 27.25
CA SER A 146 -24.56 29.19 27.79
C SER A 146 -25.75 28.30 27.44
N LEU A 147 -25.54 27.17 26.77
CA LEU A 147 -26.55 26.20 26.34
C LEU A 147 -26.49 24.93 27.19
N PRO A 148 -27.62 24.20 27.35
CA PRO A 148 -27.57 22.89 27.98
C PRO A 148 -26.64 21.92 27.27
N VAL A 149 -25.63 21.39 27.97
CA VAL A 149 -24.69 20.40 27.44
C VAL A 149 -25.35 19.02 27.50
N SER A 150 -25.30 18.30 26.39
CA SER A 150 -25.89 16.97 26.25
C SER A 150 -24.85 15.97 25.73
N TYR A 151 -24.23 15.25 26.69
CA TYR A 151 -23.31 14.17 26.34
C TYR A 151 -24.07 12.99 25.71
N ARG A 152 -23.57 12.49 24.56
CA ARG A 152 -24.24 11.46 23.77
C ARG A 152 -24.05 10.05 24.33
N ALA A 153 -22.98 9.79 25.04
CA ALA A 153 -22.64 8.52 25.69
C ALA A 153 -22.61 7.31 24.67
N LEU A 154 -22.18 7.54 23.45
CA LEU A 154 -22.02 6.48 22.45
C LEU A 154 -20.76 5.67 22.73
N PRO A 155 -20.78 4.33 22.50
CA PRO A 155 -19.59 3.52 22.63
C PRO A 155 -18.56 3.88 21.56
N GLU A 156 -17.27 3.81 21.91
CA GLU A 156 -16.18 3.91 20.95
C GLU A 156 -16.12 2.61 20.12
N GLU A 157 -16.08 2.72 18.79
CA GLU A 157 -15.97 1.59 17.90
C GLU A 157 -14.50 1.27 17.61
N ARG A 158 -14.02 0.10 18.05
CA ARG A 158 -12.62 -0.34 17.99
C ARG A 158 -12.39 -1.59 17.13
N TYR A 159 -13.40 -2.03 16.41
CA TYR A 159 -13.32 -3.29 15.64
C TYR A 159 -12.60 -3.16 14.29
N ASP A 160 -12.44 -1.95 13.77
CA ASP A 160 -11.67 -1.75 12.54
C ASP A 160 -10.16 -1.96 12.79
N PRO A 161 -9.40 -2.51 11.83
CA PRO A 161 -8.03 -2.90 12.09
C PRO A 161 -7.06 -1.74 12.34
N PHE A 162 -7.22 -0.58 11.67
CA PHE A 162 -6.22 0.48 11.66
C PHE A 162 -6.64 1.79 12.33
N PHE A 163 -7.91 1.99 12.60
CA PHE A 163 -8.42 3.21 13.24
C PHE A 163 -9.63 2.94 14.12
N ASP A 164 -9.82 3.80 15.10
CA ASP A 164 -10.97 3.81 15.99
C ASP A 164 -11.91 4.97 15.64
N ARG A 165 -13.17 4.84 16.04
CA ARG A 165 -14.20 5.87 15.89
C ARG A 165 -14.88 6.17 17.22
N ASP A 166 -14.83 7.43 17.62
CA ASP A 166 -15.56 7.95 18.78
C ASP A 166 -16.56 9.01 18.34
N TYR A 167 -17.82 8.61 18.24
CA TYR A 167 -18.88 9.50 17.79
C TYR A 167 -19.22 10.61 18.77
N ASN A 168 -18.78 10.52 20.04
CA ASN A 168 -18.94 11.60 21.01
C ASN A 168 -18.12 12.84 20.60
N LEU A 169 -17.04 12.63 19.86
CA LEU A 169 -16.16 13.68 19.33
C LEU A 169 -16.57 14.17 17.94
N CYS A 170 -17.57 13.56 17.32
CA CYS A 170 -18.00 13.89 15.97
C CYS A 170 -18.85 15.15 15.93
N ILE A 171 -18.43 16.14 15.13
CA ILE A 171 -19.13 17.42 14.90
C ILE A 171 -19.93 17.45 13.59
N TYR A 172 -20.12 16.31 12.93
CA TYR A 172 -20.88 16.17 11.68
C TYR A 172 -20.43 17.07 10.52
N CYS A 173 -19.15 17.40 10.46
CA CYS A 173 -18.59 18.26 9.41
C CYS A 173 -18.61 17.64 8.00
N ALA A 174 -18.92 16.36 7.88
CA ALA A 174 -18.97 15.59 6.64
C ALA A 174 -17.64 15.46 5.86
N ARG A 175 -16.50 15.94 6.36
CA ARG A 175 -15.22 15.83 5.64
C ARG A 175 -14.86 14.37 5.31
N CYS A 176 -15.00 13.44 6.27
CA CYS A 176 -14.71 12.02 6.07
C CYS A 176 -15.62 11.35 5.03
N VAL A 177 -16.91 11.73 4.99
CA VAL A 177 -17.87 11.23 3.99
C VAL A 177 -17.48 11.73 2.60
N ARG A 178 -17.25 13.05 2.47
CA ARG A 178 -16.91 13.67 1.19
C ARG A 178 -15.57 13.20 0.62
N ILE A 179 -14.52 13.09 1.45
CA ILE A 179 -13.23 12.61 0.97
C ILE A 179 -13.31 11.17 0.44
N CYS A 180 -14.12 10.32 1.09
CA CYS A 180 -14.37 8.95 0.65
C CYS A 180 -15.15 8.90 -0.68
N GLN A 181 -16.08 9.83 -0.90
CA GLN A 181 -16.92 9.90 -2.08
C GLN A 181 -16.25 10.66 -3.23
N GLU A 182 -15.79 11.90 -2.95
CA GLU A 182 -15.34 12.83 -3.98
C GLU A 182 -13.92 12.53 -4.44
N HIS A 183 -13.01 12.19 -3.50
CA HIS A 183 -11.59 12.01 -3.80
C HIS A 183 -11.23 10.53 -4.00
N ARG A 184 -11.57 9.67 -3.02
CA ARG A 184 -11.25 8.23 -3.10
C ARG A 184 -12.19 7.45 -4.01
N LYS A 185 -13.34 8.00 -4.35
CA LYS A 185 -14.34 7.32 -5.18
C LYS A 185 -14.78 5.96 -4.60
N SER A 186 -14.66 5.77 -3.27
CA SER A 186 -14.96 4.51 -2.60
C SER A 186 -16.38 4.47 -2.02
N SER A 187 -16.90 5.60 -1.53
CA SER A 187 -18.27 5.77 -1.02
C SER A 187 -18.65 4.75 0.07
N VAL A 188 -17.67 4.27 0.83
CA VAL A 188 -17.87 3.31 1.93
C VAL A 188 -18.55 3.98 3.12
N ILE A 189 -18.24 5.27 3.35
CA ILE A 189 -18.70 6.01 4.51
C ILE A 189 -19.89 6.91 4.12
N SER A 190 -20.94 6.87 4.93
CA SER A 190 -22.13 7.72 4.79
C SER A 190 -22.66 8.14 6.16
N PHE A 191 -23.61 9.08 6.18
CA PHE A 191 -24.40 9.34 7.37
C PHE A 191 -25.37 8.18 7.61
N LYS A 192 -25.38 7.68 8.85
CA LYS A 192 -26.30 6.65 9.33
C LYS A 192 -27.28 7.31 10.33
N GLN A 193 -28.51 6.84 10.37
CA GLN A 193 -29.55 7.37 11.25
C GLN A 193 -29.86 8.87 10.97
N ARG A 194 -30.52 9.53 11.90
CA ARG A 194 -30.87 10.97 11.81
C ARG A 194 -31.04 11.62 13.18
N GLY A 195 -31.00 12.95 13.20
CA GLY A 195 -31.08 13.71 14.44
C GLY A 195 -29.94 13.37 15.40
N ARG A 196 -30.22 13.25 16.68
CA ARG A 196 -29.21 12.94 17.72
C ARG A 196 -28.60 11.53 17.60
N LEU A 197 -29.24 10.62 16.86
CA LEU A 197 -28.75 9.28 16.62
C LEU A 197 -27.83 9.20 15.40
N THR A 198 -27.60 10.32 14.72
CA THR A 198 -26.72 10.35 13.56
C THR A 198 -25.32 9.86 13.92
N THR A 199 -24.83 8.92 13.16
CA THR A 199 -23.43 8.45 13.18
C THR A 199 -22.89 8.39 11.77
N ILE A 200 -21.60 8.11 11.62
CA ILE A 200 -20.92 8.07 10.33
C ILE A 200 -20.22 6.72 10.17
N GLY A 201 -20.45 6.03 9.07
CA GLY A 201 -19.83 4.74 8.82
C GLY A 201 -20.41 4.03 7.60
N PRO A 202 -20.06 2.77 7.39
CA PRO A 202 -20.67 1.94 6.36
C PRO A 202 -22.19 1.79 6.58
N ALA A 203 -22.94 1.73 5.47
CA ALA A 203 -24.38 1.49 5.52
C ALA A 203 -24.71 0.08 6.06
N PHE A 204 -25.95 -0.13 6.50
CA PHE A 204 -26.48 -1.43 6.97
C PHE A 204 -25.72 -2.05 8.14
N GLU A 205 -25.11 -1.23 9.00
CA GLU A 205 -24.31 -1.64 10.17
C GLU A 205 -23.15 -2.60 9.82
N LEU A 206 -22.68 -2.57 8.57
CA LEU A 206 -21.50 -3.31 8.14
C LEU A 206 -20.24 -2.73 8.80
N THR A 207 -19.24 -3.58 8.98
CA THR A 207 -17.88 -3.14 9.29
C THR A 207 -17.22 -2.52 8.05
N HIS A 208 -16.12 -1.80 8.23
CA HIS A 208 -15.37 -1.28 7.08
C HIS A 208 -14.81 -2.40 6.18
N VAL A 209 -14.46 -3.55 6.76
CA VAL A 209 -14.00 -4.74 6.02
C VAL A 209 -15.10 -5.31 5.14
N GLU A 210 -16.31 -5.47 5.69
CA GLU A 210 -17.48 -6.00 4.96
C GLU A 210 -18.01 -5.04 3.88
N ALA A 211 -17.71 -3.74 4.02
CA ALA A 211 -18.08 -2.70 3.07
C ALA A 211 -16.97 -2.42 2.04
N ASP A 212 -15.97 -3.28 1.91
CA ASP A 212 -14.84 -3.18 0.98
C ASP A 212 -14.06 -1.86 1.11
N CYS A 213 -13.81 -1.40 2.34
CA CYS A 213 -12.97 -0.24 2.62
C CYS A 213 -11.52 -0.49 2.14
N GLU A 214 -10.94 0.49 1.46
CA GLU A 214 -9.54 0.42 0.99
C GLU A 214 -8.51 0.69 2.12
N PHE A 215 -8.96 1.06 3.32
CA PHE A 215 -8.12 1.45 4.45
C PHE A 215 -7.02 2.47 4.07
N CYS A 216 -7.36 3.43 3.22
CA CYS A 216 -6.44 4.47 2.76
C CYS A 216 -6.14 5.55 3.80
N GLY A 217 -6.91 5.63 4.89
CA GLY A 217 -6.74 6.59 5.99
C GLY A 217 -7.13 8.03 5.67
N ALA A 218 -7.67 8.33 4.48
CA ALA A 218 -8.06 9.69 4.10
C ALA A 218 -9.08 10.30 5.05
N CYS A 219 -10.09 9.52 5.51
CA CYS A 219 -11.09 9.96 6.47
C CYS A 219 -10.49 10.31 7.85
N VAL A 220 -9.43 9.61 8.26
CA VAL A 220 -8.69 9.90 9.50
C VAL A 220 -7.92 11.21 9.38
N SER A 221 -7.27 11.43 8.23
CA SER A 221 -6.45 12.62 7.99
C SER A 221 -7.27 13.92 7.95
N VAL A 222 -8.48 13.91 7.34
CA VAL A 222 -9.33 15.11 7.23
C VAL A 222 -10.22 15.38 8.43
N CYS A 223 -10.23 14.48 9.44
CA CYS A 223 -11.07 14.68 10.62
C CYS A 223 -10.56 15.85 11.46
N PRO A 224 -11.36 16.92 11.69
CA PRO A 224 -10.91 18.09 12.43
C PRO A 224 -10.91 17.89 13.95
N THR A 225 -11.41 16.74 14.42
CA THR A 225 -11.47 16.35 15.84
C THR A 225 -10.88 14.95 16.04
N GLY A 226 -10.92 14.42 17.27
CA GLY A 226 -10.49 13.05 17.58
C GLY A 226 -11.50 11.96 17.24
N ALA A 227 -12.59 12.26 16.52
CA ALA A 227 -13.63 11.30 16.19
C ALA A 227 -13.14 10.12 15.33
N MET A 228 -12.13 10.34 14.50
CA MET A 228 -11.42 9.31 13.74
C MET A 228 -9.97 9.32 14.19
N SER A 229 -9.47 8.22 14.72
CA SER A 229 -8.12 8.15 15.27
C SER A 229 -7.38 6.90 14.81
N GLU A 230 -6.15 7.08 14.35
CA GLU A 230 -5.25 5.99 13.94
C GLU A 230 -4.75 5.21 15.15
N LYS A 231 -4.94 3.88 15.18
CA LYS A 231 -4.58 3.05 16.35
C LYS A 231 -3.11 3.14 16.72
N GLY A 232 -2.21 3.01 15.75
CA GLY A 232 -0.77 2.99 15.97
C GLY A 232 -0.21 4.27 16.58
N ARG A 233 -0.83 5.44 16.33
CA ARG A 233 -0.36 6.72 16.85
C ARG A 233 -1.34 7.47 17.77
N LYS A 234 -2.47 6.83 18.12
CA LYS A 234 -3.55 7.45 18.90
C LYS A 234 -3.07 8.25 20.12
N TRP A 235 -2.02 7.79 20.77
CA TRP A 235 -1.46 8.39 21.99
C TRP A 235 -0.01 8.85 21.86
N ALA A 236 0.54 8.87 20.64
CA ALA A 236 1.91 9.30 20.42
C ALA A 236 2.09 10.82 20.55
N GLY A 237 1.01 11.59 20.46
CA GLY A 237 1.03 13.05 20.51
C GLY A 237 1.44 13.69 19.19
N ILE A 238 1.83 14.98 19.25
CA ILE A 238 2.23 15.77 18.08
C ILE A 238 3.63 15.35 17.63
N PRO A 239 3.86 15.12 16.31
CA PRO A 239 5.19 14.86 15.77
C PRO A 239 6.12 16.08 15.96
N ASP A 240 7.39 15.82 16.28
CA ASP A 240 8.42 16.87 16.34
C ASP A 240 8.88 17.27 14.93
N LYS A 241 8.86 16.31 13.99
CA LYS A 241 9.36 16.48 12.63
C LYS A 241 8.51 15.71 11.62
N PHE A 242 8.43 16.29 10.42
CA PHE A 242 7.88 15.68 9.22
C PHE A 242 9.02 15.45 8.23
N ILE A 243 9.39 14.21 7.99
CA ILE A 243 10.56 13.86 7.15
C ILE A 243 10.08 13.33 5.80
N PRO A 244 10.28 14.09 4.70
CA PRO A 244 9.96 13.62 3.36
C PRO A 244 10.73 12.35 3.01
N SER A 245 10.02 11.37 2.42
CA SER A 245 10.57 10.08 2.04
C SER A 245 9.76 9.45 0.92
N VAL A 246 10.08 8.20 0.60
CA VAL A 246 9.47 7.41 -0.46
C VAL A 246 9.03 6.06 0.11
N CYS A 247 7.82 5.63 -0.20
CA CYS A 247 7.29 4.35 0.23
C CYS A 247 8.03 3.19 -0.46
N PRO A 248 8.60 2.22 0.28
CA PRO A 248 9.36 1.12 -0.30
C PRO A 248 8.52 -0.09 -0.72
N LEU A 249 7.19 -0.09 -0.48
CA LEU A 249 6.39 -1.31 -0.46
C LEU A 249 5.79 -1.74 -1.81
N CYS A 250 6.00 -0.97 -2.87
CA CYS A 250 5.69 -1.37 -4.27
C CYS A 250 6.33 -0.39 -5.25
N SER A 251 6.24 -0.71 -6.54
CA SER A 251 6.85 0.04 -7.65
C SER A 251 6.35 1.47 -7.86
N PHE A 252 5.27 1.88 -7.19
CA PHE A 252 4.79 3.27 -7.25
C PHE A 252 5.68 4.23 -6.49
N ASN A 253 6.39 3.76 -5.46
CA ASN A 253 7.27 4.58 -4.63
C ASN A 253 6.61 5.93 -4.28
N CYS A 254 5.38 5.88 -3.76
CA CYS A 254 4.59 7.05 -3.42
C CYS A 254 5.37 8.00 -2.51
N ASP A 255 5.21 9.31 -2.73
CA ASP A 255 5.77 10.31 -1.85
C ASP A 255 5.05 10.29 -0.51
N ILE A 256 5.82 10.09 0.55
CA ILE A 256 5.34 10.06 1.93
C ILE A 256 6.14 11.03 2.80
N GLN A 257 5.57 11.37 3.94
CA GLN A 257 6.31 11.95 5.04
C GLN A 257 6.19 11.04 6.27
N PHE A 258 7.33 10.72 6.86
CA PHE A 258 7.37 10.10 8.17
C PHE A 258 7.07 11.13 9.25
N LEU A 259 6.23 10.76 10.18
CA LEU A 259 5.95 11.48 11.41
C LEU A 259 6.92 10.99 12.46
N VAL A 260 7.79 11.87 12.94
CA VAL A 260 8.85 11.51 13.88
C VAL A 260 8.64 12.24 15.20
N LYS A 261 8.74 11.50 16.29
CA LYS A 261 8.76 12.03 17.65
C LYS A 261 9.78 11.27 18.49
N ASP A 262 10.55 11.99 19.31
CA ASP A 262 11.60 11.40 20.15
C ASP A 262 12.54 10.46 19.38
N ASN A 263 12.92 10.86 18.15
CA ASN A 263 13.69 10.08 17.17
C ASN A 263 13.04 8.75 16.67
N GLY A 264 11.83 8.45 17.09
CA GLY A 264 11.05 7.30 16.61
C GLY A 264 10.03 7.67 15.53
N VAL A 265 9.74 6.75 14.59
CA VAL A 265 8.66 6.91 13.63
C VAL A 265 7.33 6.57 14.29
N ILE A 266 6.39 7.53 14.34
CA ILE A 266 5.07 7.33 14.94
C ILE A 266 3.95 7.16 13.92
N GLY A 267 4.23 7.31 12.62
CA GLY A 267 3.24 7.16 11.55
C GLY A 267 3.74 7.67 10.21
N THR A 268 2.89 7.56 9.20
CA THR A 268 3.15 8.06 7.84
C THR A 268 1.93 8.77 7.28
N LEU A 269 2.17 9.83 6.52
CA LEU A 269 1.15 10.57 5.76
C LEU A 269 1.58 10.70 4.29
N PRO A 270 0.66 10.99 3.36
CA PRO A 270 1.01 11.45 2.02
C PRO A 270 1.87 12.71 2.09
N MET A 271 2.74 12.90 1.09
CA MET A 271 3.54 14.12 0.96
C MET A 271 2.64 15.31 0.64
N GLY A 272 2.86 16.45 1.30
CA GLY A 272 2.09 17.68 1.12
C GLY A 272 1.70 18.31 2.44
N ASP A 273 0.62 19.10 2.44
CA ASP A 273 0.03 19.64 3.66
C ASP A 273 -0.32 18.49 4.61
N PRO A 274 0.05 18.55 5.90
CA PRO A 274 -0.34 17.55 6.90
C PRO A 274 -1.86 17.29 6.97
N HIS A 275 -2.66 18.27 6.59
CA HIS A 275 -4.10 18.20 6.47
C HIS A 275 -4.59 17.78 5.07
N SER A 276 -3.71 17.82 4.06
CA SER A 276 -3.99 17.29 2.75
C SER A 276 -3.86 15.78 2.78
N THR A 277 -4.86 15.09 2.27
CA THR A 277 -4.82 13.64 2.21
C THR A 277 -4.07 13.13 1.01
N GLY A 278 -3.89 13.97 -0.04
CA GLY A 278 -3.46 13.52 -1.35
C GLY A 278 -4.20 12.25 -1.80
N GLY A 279 -4.83 11.56 -0.85
CA GLY A 279 -5.66 10.36 -0.98
C GLY A 279 -4.99 9.18 -1.68
N GLU A 280 -3.72 9.29 -1.97
CA GLU A 280 -3.01 8.42 -2.92
C GLU A 280 -2.19 7.31 -2.25
N LEU A 281 -2.24 7.16 -0.93
CA LEU A 281 -1.64 6.02 -0.26
C LEU A 281 -2.62 4.83 -0.19
N CYS A 282 -2.09 3.63 -0.33
CA CYS A 282 -2.78 2.40 0.08
C CYS A 282 -2.55 2.13 1.57
N VAL A 283 -3.24 1.14 2.11
CA VAL A 283 -3.10 0.71 3.52
C VAL A 283 -1.64 0.50 3.93
N LYS A 284 -0.82 -0.11 3.06
CA LYS A 284 0.59 -0.39 3.34
C LYS A 284 1.41 0.87 3.61
N GLY A 285 1.37 1.83 2.70
CA GLY A 285 2.09 3.09 2.84
C GLY A 285 1.56 3.99 3.95
N ARG A 286 0.27 3.84 4.31
CA ARG A 286 -0.39 4.67 5.30
C ARG A 286 -0.25 4.17 6.73
N PHE A 287 -0.34 2.86 6.96
CA PHE A 287 -0.42 2.30 8.32
C PHE A 287 0.70 1.31 8.67
N CYS A 288 1.36 0.66 7.68
CA CYS A 288 2.28 -0.42 8.00
C CYS A 288 3.72 0.03 8.29
N LEU A 289 4.17 1.18 7.75
CA LEU A 289 5.59 1.54 7.80
C LEU A 289 6.10 1.85 9.21
N SER A 290 5.29 2.51 10.05
CA SER A 290 5.64 2.75 11.46
C SER A 290 5.80 1.45 12.25
N ASP A 291 4.88 0.52 12.04
CA ASP A 291 4.89 -0.76 12.74
C ASP A 291 6.08 -1.63 12.29
N LEU A 292 6.44 -1.59 11.00
CA LEU A 292 7.64 -2.26 10.50
C LEU A 292 8.92 -1.69 11.12
N VAL A 293 9.06 -0.36 11.18
CA VAL A 293 10.26 0.28 11.76
C VAL A 293 10.41 -0.03 13.24
N ASN A 294 9.31 -0.06 13.99
CA ASN A 294 9.31 -0.27 15.43
C ASN A 294 9.02 -1.73 15.85
N HIS A 295 9.02 -2.67 14.88
CA HIS A 295 8.59 -4.04 15.16
C HIS A 295 9.48 -4.73 16.20
N PRO A 296 8.91 -5.41 17.22
CA PRO A 296 9.68 -6.05 18.28
C PRO A 296 10.54 -7.22 17.80
N ASP A 297 10.13 -7.94 16.75
CA ASP A 297 10.84 -9.11 16.23
C ASP A 297 11.99 -8.75 15.27
N ARG A 298 12.41 -7.48 15.24
CA ARG A 298 13.55 -7.08 14.41
C ARG A 298 14.83 -7.74 14.89
N LEU A 299 15.64 -8.19 13.93
CA LEU A 299 16.99 -8.66 14.20
C LEU A 299 17.87 -7.49 14.66
N LEU A 300 18.40 -7.58 15.87
CA LEU A 300 19.25 -6.55 16.47
C LEU A 300 20.69 -7.01 16.69
N SER A 301 20.95 -8.32 16.72
CA SER A 301 22.27 -8.88 16.98
C SER A 301 22.58 -10.01 15.99
N PRO A 302 23.84 -10.16 15.55
CA PRO A 302 24.25 -11.30 14.75
C PRO A 302 24.12 -12.60 15.52
N THR A 303 23.79 -13.69 14.81
CA THR A 303 23.79 -15.04 15.39
C THR A 303 24.68 -15.98 14.59
N TYR A 304 25.18 -17.02 15.24
CA TYR A 304 25.95 -18.09 14.63
C TYR A 304 25.47 -19.43 15.15
N LYS A 305 25.41 -20.44 14.26
CA LYS A 305 25.07 -21.83 14.60
C LYS A 305 26.30 -22.58 15.06
N PHE A 306 26.36 -22.87 16.36
CA PHE A 306 27.33 -23.76 16.96
C PHE A 306 26.81 -25.20 16.96
N PRO A 307 27.65 -26.23 17.21
CA PRO A 307 27.18 -27.60 17.35
C PRO A 307 26.10 -27.80 18.44
N GLU A 308 26.15 -26.98 19.49
CA GLU A 308 25.22 -26.97 20.62
C GLU A 308 23.93 -26.17 20.37
N GLY A 309 23.86 -25.39 19.29
CA GLY A 309 22.70 -24.58 18.95
C GLY A 309 23.05 -23.17 18.42
N VAL A 310 22.02 -22.38 18.15
CA VAL A 310 22.17 -21.00 17.65
C VAL A 310 22.41 -20.06 18.82
N GLY A 311 23.48 -19.26 18.76
CA GLY A 311 23.85 -18.28 19.79
C GLY A 311 24.06 -16.88 19.22
N VAL A 312 23.77 -15.86 20.04
CA VAL A 312 24.11 -14.46 19.72
C VAL A 312 25.63 -14.30 19.80
N VAL A 313 26.20 -13.60 18.81
CA VAL A 313 27.65 -13.37 18.72
C VAL A 313 27.97 -11.91 18.48
N SER A 314 29.23 -11.52 18.70
CA SER A 314 29.68 -10.18 18.30
C SER A 314 29.79 -10.05 16.78
N TRP A 315 29.73 -8.82 16.26
CA TRP A 315 29.98 -8.54 14.85
C TRP A 315 31.36 -9.05 14.39
N ASP A 316 32.40 -8.95 15.24
CA ASP A 316 33.74 -9.46 14.89
C ASP A 316 33.75 -10.98 14.71
N THR A 317 33.05 -11.71 15.58
CA THR A 317 32.87 -13.17 15.45
C THR A 317 32.09 -13.51 14.19
N ALA A 318 30.96 -12.85 13.91
CA ALA A 318 30.15 -13.08 12.72
C ALA A 318 30.96 -12.82 11.44
N PHE A 319 31.70 -11.70 11.38
CA PHE A 319 32.59 -11.40 10.25
C PHE A 319 33.70 -12.44 10.10
N THR A 320 34.30 -12.90 11.20
CA THR A 320 35.36 -13.90 11.17
C THR A 320 34.84 -15.21 10.59
N LYS A 321 33.71 -15.73 11.09
CA LYS A 321 33.10 -16.99 10.61
C LYS A 321 32.72 -16.90 9.14
N THR A 322 32.09 -15.80 8.73
CA THR A 322 31.67 -15.57 7.35
C THR A 322 32.87 -15.36 6.42
N GLY A 323 33.84 -14.53 6.83
CA GLY A 323 35.05 -14.24 6.05
C GLY A 323 35.95 -15.45 5.86
N GLU A 324 36.13 -16.30 6.89
CA GLU A 324 36.87 -17.57 6.78
C GLU A 324 36.21 -18.53 5.79
N ARG A 325 34.88 -18.59 5.75
CA ARG A 325 34.16 -19.41 4.77
C ARG A 325 34.45 -18.92 3.36
N PHE A 326 34.35 -17.62 3.08
CA PHE A 326 34.62 -17.07 1.78
C PHE A 326 36.09 -17.16 1.35
N LYS A 327 37.02 -17.09 2.31
CA LYS A 327 38.45 -17.32 2.01
C LYS A 327 38.74 -18.72 1.52
N LYS A 328 37.94 -19.72 1.98
CA LYS A 328 38.08 -21.14 1.63
C LYS A 328 37.17 -21.56 0.47
N ALA A 329 36.20 -20.72 0.08
CA ALA A 329 35.24 -21.05 -0.95
C ALA A 329 35.88 -21.07 -2.36
N ASP A 330 35.53 -22.08 -3.13
CA ASP A 330 35.93 -22.16 -4.54
C ASP A 330 35.21 -21.06 -5.36
N LYS A 331 35.91 -20.56 -6.35
CA LYS A 331 35.38 -19.53 -7.27
C LYS A 331 34.10 -20.04 -7.96
N GLY A 332 33.05 -19.21 -7.98
CA GLY A 332 31.80 -19.53 -8.68
C GLY A 332 30.87 -20.54 -7.96
N ARG A 333 31.17 -20.93 -6.72
CA ARG A 333 30.31 -21.84 -5.92
C ARG A 333 29.47 -21.14 -4.88
N THR A 334 29.38 -19.83 -4.93
CA THR A 334 28.53 -19.01 -4.04
C THR A 334 27.41 -18.39 -4.85
N ALA A 335 26.17 -18.55 -4.44
CA ALA A 335 25.01 -17.83 -4.97
C ALA A 335 24.61 -16.71 -4.02
N VAL A 336 24.21 -15.56 -4.58
CA VAL A 336 23.77 -14.38 -3.82
C VAL A 336 22.33 -14.05 -4.21
N TYR A 337 21.44 -14.04 -3.23
CA TYR A 337 20.04 -13.63 -3.39
C TYR A 337 19.85 -12.20 -2.88
N LEU A 338 19.29 -11.33 -3.72
CA LEU A 338 19.06 -9.92 -3.40
C LEU A 338 17.57 -9.62 -3.34
N SER A 339 17.15 -9.01 -2.26
CA SER A 339 15.77 -8.53 -2.15
C SER A 339 15.49 -7.35 -3.07
N PRO A 340 14.33 -7.32 -3.75
CA PRO A 340 13.90 -6.19 -4.57
C PRO A 340 13.42 -4.98 -3.73
N TYR A 341 13.59 -5.02 -2.41
CA TYR A 341 13.29 -3.93 -1.47
C TYR A 341 14.57 -3.22 -0.96
N LEU A 342 15.75 -3.72 -1.34
CA LEU A 342 17.02 -3.04 -1.06
C LEU A 342 17.09 -1.69 -1.77
N THR A 343 17.82 -0.74 -1.20
CA THR A 343 18.15 0.50 -1.90
C THR A 343 19.04 0.22 -3.11
N SER A 344 19.04 1.12 -4.08
CA SER A 344 19.91 1.01 -5.27
C SER A 344 21.39 0.95 -4.86
N GLU A 345 21.74 1.67 -3.79
CA GLU A 345 23.07 1.68 -3.20
C GLU A 345 23.44 0.32 -2.60
N GLU A 346 22.52 -0.31 -1.84
CA GLU A 346 22.76 -1.64 -1.25
C GLU A 346 22.90 -2.71 -2.32
N MET A 347 22.06 -2.67 -3.37
CA MET A 347 22.18 -3.59 -4.51
C MET A 347 23.51 -3.45 -5.25
N ALA A 348 23.94 -2.22 -5.53
CA ALA A 348 25.21 -1.94 -6.18
C ALA A 348 26.41 -2.38 -5.31
N ALA A 349 26.33 -2.15 -4.00
CA ALA A 349 27.32 -2.62 -3.03
C ALA A 349 27.39 -4.15 -2.97
N ALA A 350 26.24 -4.82 -2.95
CA ALA A 350 26.16 -6.28 -2.95
C ALA A 350 26.74 -6.87 -4.26
N LYS A 351 26.43 -6.26 -5.41
CA LYS A 351 27.01 -6.67 -6.70
C LYS A 351 28.53 -6.56 -6.69
N ARG A 352 29.05 -5.43 -6.22
CA ARG A 352 30.50 -5.23 -6.10
C ARG A 352 31.12 -6.24 -5.13
N PHE A 353 30.49 -6.47 -3.99
CA PHE A 353 30.93 -7.45 -3.00
C PHE A 353 30.98 -8.87 -3.60
N SER A 354 29.94 -9.26 -4.34
CA SER A 354 29.88 -10.55 -5.02
C SER A 354 31.05 -10.73 -6.00
N ASN A 355 31.33 -9.74 -6.83
CA ASN A 355 32.39 -9.82 -7.83
C ASN A 355 33.79 -9.78 -7.23
N GLU A 356 34.06 -8.84 -6.30
CA GLU A 356 35.44 -8.57 -5.83
C GLU A 356 35.82 -9.44 -4.63
N ILE A 357 34.87 -9.83 -3.79
CA ILE A 357 35.13 -10.60 -2.56
C ILE A 357 34.76 -12.06 -2.72
N LEU A 358 33.53 -12.35 -3.17
CA LEU A 358 33.05 -13.72 -3.32
C LEU A 358 33.53 -14.41 -4.60
N ASN A 359 34.07 -13.64 -5.55
CA ASN A 359 34.46 -14.10 -6.88
C ASN A 359 33.35 -14.88 -7.59
N THR A 360 32.12 -14.40 -7.49
CA THR A 360 30.95 -14.99 -8.13
C THR A 360 30.16 -13.95 -8.91
N ASP A 361 29.58 -14.36 -10.02
CA ASP A 361 28.59 -13.63 -10.81
C ASP A 361 27.18 -14.23 -10.67
N ILE A 362 27.02 -15.27 -9.83
CA ILE A 362 25.76 -15.95 -9.60
C ILE A 362 24.93 -15.12 -8.62
N ILE A 363 24.19 -14.17 -9.16
CA ILE A 363 23.32 -13.26 -8.41
C ILE A 363 21.92 -13.39 -8.95
N THR A 364 20.95 -13.48 -8.04
CA THR A 364 19.52 -13.63 -8.35
C THR A 364 18.63 -12.96 -7.31
N SER A 365 17.34 -13.12 -7.47
CA SER A 365 16.29 -12.71 -6.53
C SER A 365 15.08 -13.63 -6.64
N SER A 366 14.34 -13.83 -5.56
CA SER A 366 13.05 -14.50 -5.58
C SER A 366 12.01 -13.77 -6.45
N ALA A 367 12.18 -12.46 -6.63
CA ALA A 367 11.36 -11.67 -7.54
C ALA A 367 11.53 -12.03 -9.02
N LEU A 368 12.59 -12.76 -9.37
CA LEU A 368 12.87 -13.22 -10.73
C LEU A 368 12.44 -14.67 -10.96
N ASP A 369 11.56 -15.15 -10.12
CA ASP A 369 10.94 -16.47 -10.20
C ASP A 369 9.68 -16.45 -11.08
N ASN A 370 9.20 -17.64 -11.53
CA ASN A 370 7.92 -17.87 -12.18
C ASN A 370 7.58 -16.88 -13.32
N ASN A 371 7.90 -17.22 -14.53
CA ASN A 371 7.48 -16.47 -15.73
C ASN A 371 7.78 -14.94 -15.71
N PHE A 372 8.42 -14.42 -14.65
CA PHE A 372 8.76 -13.00 -14.57
C PHE A 372 9.66 -12.58 -15.74
N GLY A 373 10.51 -13.47 -16.23
CA GLY A 373 11.31 -13.25 -17.43
C GLY A 373 10.48 -12.90 -18.66
N SER A 374 9.30 -13.49 -18.81
CA SER A 374 8.36 -13.15 -19.90
C SER A 374 7.78 -11.75 -19.78
N LEU A 375 7.52 -11.27 -18.54
CA LEU A 375 7.07 -9.90 -18.30
C LEU A 375 8.17 -8.86 -18.56
N LEU A 376 9.43 -9.21 -18.34
CA LEU A 376 10.54 -8.26 -18.54
C LEU A 376 10.60 -7.70 -19.96
N SER A 377 10.30 -8.51 -20.97
CA SER A 377 10.23 -8.05 -22.36
C SER A 377 9.16 -6.98 -22.59
N LEU A 378 8.14 -6.92 -21.74
CA LEU A 378 7.07 -5.94 -21.77
C LEU A 378 7.35 -4.73 -20.88
N ALA A 379 8.19 -4.85 -19.87
CA ALA A 379 8.49 -3.77 -18.93
C ALA A 379 9.07 -2.52 -19.61
N GLU A 380 9.87 -2.70 -20.67
CA GLU A 380 10.42 -1.60 -21.49
C GLU A 380 9.33 -0.80 -22.20
N LYS A 381 8.17 -1.43 -22.50
CA LYS A 381 7.03 -0.81 -23.18
C LYS A 381 6.10 -0.08 -22.20
N SER A 382 6.34 -0.18 -20.89
CA SER A 382 5.45 0.41 -19.89
C SER A 382 5.46 1.94 -19.93
N VAL A 383 4.27 2.53 -20.02
CA VAL A 383 4.05 3.98 -20.04
C VAL A 383 3.92 4.56 -18.63
N LYS A 384 3.89 5.90 -18.54
CA LYS A 384 3.68 6.62 -17.29
C LYS A 384 2.22 6.60 -16.86
N LEU A 385 1.97 6.71 -15.56
CA LEU A 385 0.63 6.70 -14.96
C LEU A 385 -0.31 7.76 -15.57
N GLU A 386 0.21 8.96 -15.87
CA GLU A 386 -0.56 10.05 -16.45
C GLU A 386 -1.16 9.70 -17.84
N ARG A 387 -0.63 8.67 -18.51
CA ARG A 387 -1.18 8.15 -19.76
C ARG A 387 -2.46 7.37 -19.54
N VAL A 388 -2.62 6.70 -18.39
CA VAL A 388 -3.82 5.95 -18.03
C VAL A 388 -5.04 6.89 -17.97
N GLU A 389 -4.92 8.05 -17.31
CA GLU A 389 -6.02 9.04 -17.22
C GLU A 389 -6.33 9.73 -18.57
N LYS A 390 -5.39 9.70 -19.52
CA LYS A 390 -5.52 10.30 -20.85
C LYS A 390 -5.83 9.30 -21.95
N SER A 391 -6.13 8.06 -21.58
CA SER A 391 -6.45 6.99 -22.53
C SER A 391 -7.78 7.22 -23.20
N GLY A 392 -7.93 6.72 -24.43
CA GLY A 392 -9.23 6.61 -25.10
C GLY A 392 -10.05 5.44 -24.56
N ALA A 393 -9.39 4.46 -23.95
CA ALA A 393 -9.99 3.32 -23.24
C ALA A 393 -8.98 2.63 -22.34
N ILE A 394 -9.45 1.97 -21.28
CA ILE A 394 -8.62 1.22 -20.33
C ILE A 394 -9.06 -0.23 -20.31
N VAL A 395 -8.09 -1.15 -20.35
CA VAL A 395 -8.32 -2.60 -20.19
C VAL A 395 -7.37 -3.13 -19.12
N SER A 396 -7.87 -3.54 -17.96
CA SER A 396 -7.05 -4.24 -16.97
C SER A 396 -7.14 -5.76 -17.15
N LEU A 397 -5.98 -6.41 -17.10
CA LEU A 397 -5.81 -7.85 -17.24
C LEU A 397 -5.19 -8.40 -15.98
N PHE A 398 -5.87 -9.27 -15.25
CA PHE A 398 -5.39 -9.95 -14.04
C PHE A 398 -4.79 -8.97 -12.98
N LEU A 399 -5.40 -7.79 -12.87
CA LEU A 399 -5.04 -6.80 -11.87
C LEU A 399 -5.75 -7.11 -10.54
N ASN A 400 -4.99 -7.19 -9.46
CA ASN A 400 -5.52 -7.17 -8.10
C ASN A 400 -5.22 -5.79 -7.48
N GLY A 401 -6.18 -4.87 -7.61
CA GLY A 401 -6.09 -3.51 -7.08
C GLY A 401 -6.48 -3.39 -5.60
N ASN A 402 -6.93 -4.50 -4.95
CA ASN A 402 -7.31 -4.47 -3.55
C ASN A 402 -6.08 -4.25 -2.66
N TYR A 403 -6.12 -3.18 -1.87
CA TYR A 403 -5.05 -2.80 -0.92
C TYR A 403 -3.68 -2.51 -1.56
N ASN A 404 -3.63 -2.46 -2.89
CA ASN A 404 -2.43 -2.18 -3.68
C ASN A 404 -2.64 -1.01 -4.65
N TYR A 405 -1.54 -0.42 -5.10
CA TYR A 405 -1.50 0.48 -6.26
C TYR A 405 -2.51 1.63 -6.21
N ALA A 406 -2.70 2.27 -5.05
CA ALA A 406 -3.70 3.33 -4.87
C ALA A 406 -3.67 4.42 -5.97
N PRO A 407 -2.51 4.94 -6.43
CA PRO A 407 -2.49 5.92 -7.52
C PRO A 407 -3.10 5.37 -8.82
N LEU A 408 -2.85 4.10 -9.15
CA LEU A 408 -3.41 3.46 -10.34
C LEU A 408 -4.92 3.25 -10.23
N THR A 409 -5.38 2.69 -9.12
CA THR A 409 -6.82 2.45 -8.91
C THR A 409 -7.62 3.75 -8.95
N LEU A 410 -7.05 4.85 -8.42
CA LEU A 410 -7.65 6.17 -8.52
C LEU A 410 -7.65 6.71 -9.96
N ALA A 411 -6.54 6.56 -10.69
CA ALA A 411 -6.46 6.96 -12.09
C ALA A 411 -7.54 6.26 -12.94
N ILE A 412 -7.71 4.94 -12.75
CA ILE A 412 -8.78 4.17 -13.42
C ILE A 412 -10.17 4.70 -13.04
N LYS A 413 -10.45 4.92 -11.76
CA LYS A 413 -11.76 5.41 -11.28
C LYS A 413 -12.09 6.80 -11.83
N ARG A 414 -11.13 7.73 -11.80
CA ARG A 414 -11.28 9.08 -12.34
C ARG A 414 -11.53 9.07 -13.85
N ALA A 415 -10.75 8.26 -14.58
CA ALA A 415 -10.90 8.10 -16.02
C ALA A 415 -12.29 7.54 -16.39
N ALA A 416 -12.74 6.49 -15.71
CA ALA A 416 -14.04 5.89 -15.95
C ALA A 416 -15.20 6.84 -15.62
N GLU A 417 -15.12 7.62 -14.52
CA GLU A 417 -16.12 8.66 -14.22
C GLU A 417 -16.15 9.82 -15.24
N SER A 418 -15.01 10.12 -15.87
CA SER A 418 -14.96 11.10 -16.96
C SER A 418 -15.49 10.56 -18.29
N GLY A 419 -15.97 9.32 -18.32
CA GLY A 419 -16.59 8.70 -19.50
C GLY A 419 -15.64 7.84 -20.34
N ILE A 420 -14.40 7.59 -19.89
CA ILE A 420 -13.46 6.68 -20.57
C ILE A 420 -13.92 5.25 -20.35
N PRO A 421 -14.15 4.46 -21.41
CA PRO A 421 -14.54 3.05 -21.27
C PRO A 421 -13.46 2.25 -20.52
N TYR A 422 -13.88 1.51 -19.48
CA TYR A 422 -13.02 0.64 -18.71
C TYR A 422 -13.50 -0.80 -18.75
N TYR A 423 -12.62 -1.73 -19.11
CA TYR A 423 -12.88 -3.18 -19.15
C TYR A 423 -11.94 -3.89 -18.21
N GLN A 424 -12.47 -4.82 -17.43
CA GLN A 424 -11.69 -5.64 -16.52
C GLN A 424 -11.76 -7.11 -16.95
N VAL A 425 -10.60 -7.75 -17.12
CA VAL A 425 -10.45 -9.18 -17.41
C VAL A 425 -9.70 -9.82 -16.26
N GLY A 426 -10.31 -10.79 -15.58
CA GLY A 426 -9.69 -11.49 -14.45
C GLY A 426 -10.66 -12.16 -13.52
N TRP A 427 -10.14 -12.93 -12.57
CA TRP A 427 -10.91 -13.78 -11.67
C TRP A 427 -11.49 -13.07 -10.45
N LEU A 428 -10.81 -12.01 -10.01
CA LEU A 428 -11.17 -11.25 -8.81
C LEU A 428 -11.79 -9.91 -9.17
N ARG A 429 -12.74 -9.50 -8.34
CA ARG A 429 -13.22 -8.13 -8.30
C ARG A 429 -12.34 -7.31 -7.36
N ASP A 430 -12.06 -6.08 -7.75
CA ASP A 430 -11.36 -5.12 -6.92
C ASP A 430 -12.14 -3.81 -6.79
N THR A 431 -11.53 -2.83 -6.15
CA THR A 431 -12.18 -1.52 -5.92
C THR A 431 -12.49 -0.74 -7.21
N THR A 432 -11.93 -1.15 -8.35
CA THR A 432 -12.19 -0.55 -9.67
C THR A 432 -13.33 -1.22 -10.41
N SER A 433 -13.69 -2.47 -10.06
CA SER A 433 -14.67 -3.29 -10.81
C SER A 433 -16.03 -2.64 -10.99
N ARG A 434 -16.50 -1.84 -10.01
CA ARG A 434 -17.78 -1.13 -10.11
C ARG A 434 -17.80 0.01 -11.13
N PHE A 435 -16.62 0.43 -11.60
CA PHE A 435 -16.47 1.44 -12.64
C PHE A 435 -16.28 0.83 -14.01
N ALA A 436 -16.12 -0.51 -14.08
CA ALA A 436 -15.96 -1.20 -15.35
C ALA A 436 -17.26 -1.18 -16.16
N SER A 437 -17.15 -0.81 -17.43
CA SER A 437 -18.22 -0.97 -18.42
C SER A 437 -18.61 -2.44 -18.55
N ARG A 438 -17.63 -3.32 -18.41
CA ARG A 438 -17.83 -4.78 -18.35
C ARG A 438 -16.68 -5.45 -17.62
N GLN A 439 -17.03 -6.45 -16.81
CA GLN A 439 -16.07 -7.42 -16.25
C GLN A 439 -16.19 -8.73 -17.03
N ILE A 440 -15.06 -9.26 -17.49
CA ILE A 440 -14.93 -10.52 -18.19
C ILE A 440 -14.17 -11.47 -17.27
N VAL A 441 -14.84 -12.50 -16.80
CA VAL A 441 -14.23 -13.58 -16.01
C VAL A 441 -13.95 -14.71 -17.00
N PRO A 442 -12.68 -15.09 -17.23
CA PRO A 442 -12.35 -16.22 -18.11
C PRO A 442 -13.03 -17.50 -17.63
N GLU A 443 -13.53 -18.33 -18.52
CA GLU A 443 -13.98 -19.67 -18.17
C GLU A 443 -12.76 -20.49 -17.72
N GLN A 444 -13.01 -21.43 -16.82
CA GLN A 444 -11.98 -22.27 -16.22
C GLN A 444 -11.11 -22.98 -17.26
N GLY A 445 -9.80 -22.70 -17.25
CA GLY A 445 -8.83 -23.29 -18.19
C GLY A 445 -8.92 -22.76 -19.63
N GLU A 446 -9.79 -21.77 -19.87
CA GLU A 446 -9.94 -21.12 -21.18
C GLU A 446 -9.23 -19.78 -21.29
N GLU A 447 -8.43 -19.40 -20.29
CA GLU A 447 -7.73 -18.11 -20.28
C GLU A 447 -6.87 -17.91 -21.51
N ARG A 448 -6.11 -18.93 -21.92
CA ARG A 448 -5.33 -18.92 -23.16
C ARG A 448 -6.19 -18.77 -24.41
N GLU A 449 -7.31 -19.51 -24.49
CA GLU A 449 -8.22 -19.43 -25.62
C GLU A 449 -8.94 -18.08 -25.69
N LEU A 450 -9.23 -17.45 -24.55
CA LEU A 450 -9.77 -16.09 -24.49
C LEU A 450 -8.85 -15.10 -25.23
N PHE A 451 -7.56 -15.07 -24.93
CA PHE A 451 -6.61 -14.16 -25.57
C PHE A 451 -6.37 -14.51 -27.03
N LYS A 452 -6.40 -15.78 -27.39
CA LYS A 452 -6.35 -16.22 -28.78
C LYS A 452 -7.60 -15.77 -29.56
N LYS A 453 -8.80 -15.92 -29.01
CA LYS A 453 -10.06 -15.42 -29.59
C LYS A 453 -10.03 -13.90 -29.76
N ILE A 454 -9.51 -13.13 -28.76
CA ILE A 454 -9.32 -11.67 -28.89
C ILE A 454 -8.41 -11.37 -30.07
N LEU A 455 -7.28 -12.06 -30.16
CA LEU A 455 -6.26 -11.84 -31.21
C LEU A 455 -6.77 -12.15 -32.63
N GLU A 456 -7.57 -13.19 -32.78
CA GLU A 456 -8.21 -13.59 -34.05
C GLU A 456 -9.25 -12.55 -34.46
N ASN A 457 -10.12 -12.14 -33.55
CA ASN A 457 -11.21 -11.20 -33.83
C ASN A 457 -10.73 -9.74 -34.06
N LEU A 458 -9.52 -9.38 -33.62
CA LEU A 458 -8.91 -8.11 -34.00
C LEU A 458 -8.68 -7.99 -35.52
N LYS A 459 -8.64 -9.10 -36.29
CA LYS A 459 -8.54 -9.11 -37.76
C LYS A 459 -9.89 -9.12 -38.46
N GLY A 460 -10.95 -9.58 -37.76
CA GLY A 460 -12.31 -9.75 -38.31
C GLY A 460 -13.22 -8.55 -38.05
N LYS A 461 -14.52 -8.76 -38.26
CA LYS A 461 -15.52 -7.77 -37.87
C LYS A 461 -15.85 -7.96 -36.37
N PRO A 462 -15.91 -6.87 -35.56
CA PRO A 462 -16.20 -6.99 -34.13
C PRO A 462 -17.57 -7.64 -33.85
N GLU A 463 -18.50 -7.54 -34.78
CA GLU A 463 -19.84 -8.12 -34.68
C GLU A 463 -19.81 -9.65 -34.52
N ASP A 464 -18.77 -10.31 -35.02
CA ASP A 464 -18.59 -11.75 -34.95
C ASP A 464 -18.04 -12.22 -33.58
N ALA A 465 -17.64 -11.30 -32.73
CA ALA A 465 -16.94 -11.56 -31.46
C ALA A 465 -17.87 -11.85 -30.28
N GLY A 466 -19.19 -11.89 -30.45
CA GLY A 466 -20.14 -12.19 -29.39
C GLY A 466 -20.03 -11.27 -28.20
N GLU A 467 -19.83 -11.84 -27.02
CA GLU A 467 -19.71 -11.07 -25.77
C GLU A 467 -18.47 -10.17 -25.70
N MET A 468 -17.41 -10.42 -26.46
CA MET A 468 -16.18 -9.66 -26.50
C MET A 468 -16.22 -8.50 -27.50
N ARG A 469 -17.34 -8.30 -28.22
CA ARG A 469 -17.47 -7.26 -29.27
C ARG A 469 -16.99 -5.89 -28.83
N ASP A 470 -17.46 -5.42 -27.68
CA ASP A 470 -17.15 -4.08 -27.21
C ASP A 470 -15.69 -3.94 -26.78
N LEU A 471 -15.11 -4.97 -26.13
CA LEU A 471 -13.70 -5.01 -25.79
C LEU A 471 -12.82 -4.94 -27.05
N ILE A 472 -13.15 -5.74 -28.07
CA ILE A 472 -12.38 -5.78 -29.32
C ILE A 472 -12.50 -4.45 -30.07
N ARG A 473 -13.71 -3.87 -30.12
CA ARG A 473 -13.94 -2.54 -30.70
C ARG A 473 -13.07 -1.48 -30.03
N VAL A 474 -13.06 -1.48 -28.71
CA VAL A 474 -12.29 -0.52 -27.91
C VAL A 474 -10.79 -0.69 -28.11
N LEU A 475 -10.28 -1.91 -28.09
CA LEU A 475 -8.85 -2.18 -28.35
C LEU A 475 -8.42 -1.77 -29.76
N ARG A 476 -9.31 -1.86 -30.74
CA ARG A 476 -9.01 -1.50 -32.14
C ARG A 476 -9.15 -0.02 -32.44
N ASP A 477 -10.21 0.60 -31.91
CA ASP A 477 -10.68 1.92 -32.35
C ASP A 477 -10.26 3.05 -31.40
N ALA A 478 -10.09 2.79 -30.08
CA ALA A 478 -9.63 3.78 -29.11
C ALA A 478 -8.13 4.06 -29.27
N LYS A 479 -7.75 5.34 -29.34
CA LYS A 479 -6.35 5.75 -29.53
C LYS A 479 -5.96 6.89 -28.58
N PRO A 480 -5.02 6.63 -27.66
CA PRO A 480 -4.49 5.31 -27.33
C PRO A 480 -5.45 4.51 -26.42
N ALA A 481 -5.56 3.20 -26.61
CA ALA A 481 -6.03 2.31 -25.54
C ALA A 481 -4.88 1.99 -24.60
N THR A 482 -5.14 1.88 -23.30
CA THR A 482 -4.11 1.43 -22.33
C THR A 482 -4.49 0.08 -21.76
N ILE A 483 -3.58 -0.89 -21.89
CA ILE A 483 -3.65 -2.21 -21.27
C ILE A 483 -2.88 -2.14 -19.95
N ILE A 484 -3.53 -2.51 -18.84
CA ILE A 484 -2.92 -2.61 -17.52
C ILE A 484 -2.75 -4.10 -17.21
N LEU A 485 -1.51 -4.58 -17.11
CA LEU A 485 -1.21 -5.98 -16.85
C LEU A 485 -0.82 -6.17 -15.39
N GLY A 486 -1.66 -6.88 -14.63
CA GLY A 486 -1.38 -7.24 -13.25
C GLY A 486 -0.46 -8.47 -13.13
N THR A 487 0.10 -8.66 -11.93
CA THR A 487 1.08 -9.72 -11.66
C THR A 487 0.45 -11.09 -11.36
N GLN A 488 -0.86 -11.19 -11.17
CA GLN A 488 -1.53 -12.48 -10.94
C GLN A 488 -1.29 -13.49 -12.08
N ILE A 489 -1.07 -13.00 -13.30
CA ILE A 489 -0.76 -13.85 -14.46
C ILE A 489 0.54 -14.66 -14.29
N LEU A 490 1.46 -14.22 -13.43
CA LEU A 490 2.76 -14.87 -13.24
C LEU A 490 2.66 -16.27 -12.63
N ASP A 491 1.64 -16.48 -11.80
CA ASP A 491 1.38 -17.77 -11.18
C ASP A 491 0.51 -18.70 -12.07
N HIS A 492 0.14 -18.23 -13.28
CA HIS A 492 -0.65 -19.01 -14.22
C HIS A 492 0.22 -20.04 -14.95
N CYS A 493 -0.29 -21.26 -15.12
CA CYS A 493 0.44 -22.35 -15.80
C CYS A 493 0.77 -22.04 -17.27
N ASP A 494 -0.10 -21.29 -17.98
CA ASP A 494 0.10 -20.83 -19.36
C ASP A 494 0.59 -19.38 -19.46
N ALA A 495 1.16 -18.82 -18.39
CA ALA A 495 1.54 -17.41 -18.32
C ALA A 495 2.31 -16.93 -19.55
N SER A 496 3.34 -17.66 -19.97
CA SER A 496 4.18 -17.29 -21.12
C SER A 496 3.39 -17.16 -22.42
N SER A 497 2.46 -18.09 -22.68
CA SER A 497 1.62 -18.09 -23.87
C SER A 497 0.61 -16.96 -23.88
N ILE A 498 0.04 -16.66 -22.71
CA ILE A 498 -0.91 -15.56 -22.52
C ILE A 498 -0.18 -14.22 -22.67
N ILE A 499 1.00 -14.04 -22.05
CA ILE A 499 1.85 -12.85 -22.18
C ILE A 499 2.27 -12.61 -23.63
N ASP A 500 2.63 -13.65 -24.37
CA ASP A 500 2.94 -13.56 -25.81
C ASP A 500 1.72 -13.11 -26.63
N SER A 501 0.54 -13.61 -26.30
CA SER A 501 -0.70 -13.18 -26.95
C SER A 501 -1.04 -11.72 -26.64
N ILE A 502 -0.85 -11.27 -25.39
CA ILE A 502 -1.02 -9.87 -24.97
C ILE A 502 -0.03 -8.98 -25.74
N ASN A 503 1.24 -9.38 -25.85
CA ASN A 503 2.25 -8.64 -26.60
C ASN A 503 1.82 -8.47 -28.08
N LYS A 504 1.33 -9.54 -28.72
CA LYS A 504 0.79 -9.48 -30.09
C LYS A 504 -0.45 -8.59 -30.21
N ILE A 505 -1.31 -8.54 -29.19
CA ILE A 505 -2.44 -7.60 -29.13
C ILE A 505 -1.93 -6.16 -29.09
N ILE A 506 -0.96 -5.86 -28.24
CA ILE A 506 -0.34 -4.53 -28.12
C ILE A 506 0.26 -4.11 -29.47
N ASP A 507 1.06 -4.97 -30.09
CA ASP A 507 1.73 -4.67 -31.38
C ASP A 507 0.72 -4.44 -32.53
N ARG A 508 -0.43 -5.11 -32.51
CA ARG A 508 -1.48 -4.94 -33.53
C ARG A 508 -2.36 -3.72 -33.34
N THR A 509 -2.67 -3.40 -32.09
CA THR A 509 -3.62 -2.31 -31.77
C THR A 509 -2.93 -0.99 -31.58
N GLY A 510 -1.62 -0.99 -31.30
CA GLY A 510 -0.86 0.17 -30.85
C GLY A 510 -1.27 0.62 -29.43
N ALA A 511 -1.87 -0.29 -28.66
CA ALA A 511 -2.22 -0.01 -27.27
C ALA A 511 -0.95 0.26 -26.44
N GLU A 512 -1.07 1.17 -25.49
CA GLU A 512 -0.03 1.44 -24.50
C GLU A 512 -0.12 0.40 -23.36
N LEU A 513 1.01 0.02 -22.79
CA LEU A 513 1.06 -0.92 -21.69
C LEU A 513 1.41 -0.21 -20.39
N PHE A 514 0.72 -0.54 -19.29
CA PHE A 514 1.09 -0.16 -17.94
C PHE A 514 1.23 -1.39 -17.05
N MET A 515 2.38 -1.54 -16.37
CA MET A 515 2.67 -2.73 -15.55
C MET A 515 3.03 -2.33 -14.12
N PRO A 516 2.08 -2.37 -13.16
CA PRO A 516 2.42 -2.25 -11.76
C PRO A 516 3.11 -3.53 -11.27
N ASN A 517 4.01 -3.42 -10.30
CA ASN A 517 4.57 -4.58 -9.64
C ASN A 517 4.65 -4.38 -8.11
N PRO A 518 4.64 -5.47 -7.30
CA PRO A 518 4.58 -5.38 -5.85
C PRO A 518 5.90 -5.01 -5.17
N TYR A 519 6.98 -4.87 -5.92
CA TYR A 519 8.33 -4.68 -5.39
C TYR A 519 8.76 -3.21 -5.42
N GLY A 520 9.39 -2.73 -4.34
CA GLY A 520 9.74 -1.32 -4.18
C GLY A 520 10.89 -0.85 -5.07
N ASN A 521 11.84 -1.72 -5.42
CA ASN A 521 13.03 -1.35 -6.18
C ASN A 521 13.45 -2.39 -7.22
N LEU A 522 12.47 -3.04 -7.84
CA LEU A 522 12.71 -4.07 -8.84
C LEU A 522 13.55 -3.55 -10.02
N TYR A 523 13.30 -2.32 -10.46
CA TYR A 523 14.03 -1.76 -11.62
C TYR A 523 15.52 -1.56 -11.35
N SER A 524 15.93 -1.20 -10.12
CA SER A 524 17.35 -1.19 -9.77
C SER A 524 17.95 -2.59 -9.77
N LEU A 525 17.21 -3.59 -9.29
CA LEU A 525 17.64 -4.98 -9.34
C LEU A 525 17.87 -5.45 -10.78
N LEU A 526 16.93 -5.18 -11.67
CA LEU A 526 17.01 -5.53 -13.10
C LEU A 526 18.13 -4.79 -13.86
N SER A 527 18.54 -3.63 -13.35
CA SER A 527 19.66 -2.87 -13.93
C SER A 527 21.04 -3.47 -13.64
N LEU A 528 21.13 -4.43 -12.72
CA LEU A 528 22.38 -5.13 -12.42
C LEU A 528 22.78 -6.04 -13.58
N SER A 529 23.98 -5.85 -14.11
CA SER A 529 24.48 -6.66 -15.21
C SER A 529 24.68 -8.13 -14.81
N GLY A 530 24.23 -9.06 -15.64
CA GLY A 530 24.47 -10.51 -15.46
C GLY A 530 23.67 -11.13 -14.29
N ILE A 531 22.52 -10.55 -13.92
CA ILE A 531 21.60 -11.18 -12.98
C ILE A 531 20.96 -12.43 -13.60
N LYS A 532 20.86 -13.51 -12.84
CA LYS A 532 20.26 -14.78 -13.26
C LYS A 532 18.82 -14.88 -12.79
N THR A 533 18.02 -15.73 -13.43
CA THR A 533 16.70 -16.09 -12.90
C THR A 533 16.85 -16.97 -11.64
N ALA A 534 15.84 -16.97 -10.78
CA ALA A 534 15.85 -17.82 -9.60
C ALA A 534 15.87 -19.32 -9.98
N GLU A 535 15.23 -19.68 -11.10
CA GLU A 535 15.20 -21.04 -11.63
C GLU A 535 16.58 -21.53 -12.05
N GLU A 536 17.34 -20.73 -12.84
CA GLU A 536 18.73 -21.06 -13.20
C GLU A 536 19.59 -21.33 -11.96
N VAL A 537 19.39 -20.55 -10.88
CA VAL A 537 20.17 -20.73 -9.65
C VAL A 537 19.70 -21.96 -8.87
N ARG A 538 18.38 -22.26 -8.85
CA ARG A 538 17.87 -23.51 -8.25
C ARG A 538 18.42 -24.76 -8.95
N GLU A 539 18.52 -24.75 -10.27
CA GLU A 539 19.15 -25.84 -11.03
C GLU A 539 20.62 -26.04 -10.62
N LEU A 540 21.39 -24.96 -10.52
CA LEU A 540 22.78 -25.01 -10.07
C LEU A 540 22.92 -25.56 -8.65
N ILE A 541 21.97 -25.26 -7.76
CA ILE A 541 21.91 -25.81 -6.40
C ILE A 541 21.59 -27.32 -6.44
N ALA A 542 20.60 -27.72 -7.24
CA ALA A 542 20.20 -29.12 -7.40
C ALA A 542 21.31 -29.99 -7.96
N GLU A 543 22.11 -29.46 -8.89
CA GLU A 543 23.29 -30.09 -9.46
C GLU A 543 24.53 -30.11 -8.53
N GLY A 544 24.43 -29.53 -7.31
CA GLY A 544 25.54 -29.48 -6.35
C GLY A 544 26.68 -28.52 -6.75
N LYS A 545 26.45 -27.63 -7.72
CA LYS A 545 27.43 -26.64 -8.16
C LYS A 545 27.57 -25.48 -7.17
N ILE A 546 26.58 -25.25 -6.30
CA ILE A 546 26.57 -24.23 -5.25
C ILE A 546 26.84 -24.87 -3.90
N SER A 547 27.83 -24.36 -3.19
CA SER A 547 28.18 -24.82 -1.83
C SER A 547 27.84 -23.78 -0.75
N THR A 548 27.64 -22.53 -1.12
CA THR A 548 27.33 -21.44 -0.20
C THR A 548 26.22 -20.54 -0.78
N ILE A 549 25.27 -20.18 0.03
CA ILE A 549 24.22 -19.20 -0.33
C ILE A 549 24.31 -18.01 0.62
N TYR A 550 24.31 -16.82 0.07
CA TYR A 550 24.20 -15.57 0.82
C TYR A 550 22.91 -14.84 0.43
N MET A 551 21.96 -14.78 1.35
CA MET A 551 20.67 -14.11 1.20
C MET A 551 20.74 -12.73 1.84
N ILE A 552 20.46 -11.68 1.06
CA ILE A 552 20.48 -10.28 1.51
C ILE A 552 19.08 -9.70 1.38
N GLY A 553 18.34 -9.72 2.50
CA GLY A 553 16.93 -9.30 2.55
C GLY A 553 15.97 -10.24 1.81
N ASP A 554 16.46 -11.18 1.03
CA ASP A 554 15.68 -12.16 0.28
C ASP A 554 15.78 -13.54 0.95
N CYS A 555 14.71 -14.31 0.92
CA CYS A 555 14.65 -15.64 1.49
C CYS A 555 13.69 -16.50 0.67
N PRO A 556 14.17 -17.12 -0.43
CA PRO A 556 13.33 -17.83 -1.39
C PRO A 556 13.06 -19.30 -1.01
N PHE A 557 13.45 -19.73 0.19
CA PHE A 557 13.36 -21.10 0.63
C PHE A 557 12.51 -21.24 1.88
N ASP A 558 11.63 -22.20 1.92
CA ASP A 558 10.85 -22.57 3.12
C ASP A 558 11.65 -23.54 4.01
N GLU A 559 12.54 -24.37 3.41
CA GLU A 559 13.42 -25.30 4.07
C GLU A 559 14.88 -25.13 3.61
N ARG A 560 15.83 -25.65 4.40
CA ARG A 560 17.26 -25.54 4.10
C ARG A 560 17.60 -26.22 2.76
N PRO A 561 18.13 -25.48 1.76
CA PRO A 561 18.62 -26.06 0.53
C PRO A 561 19.89 -26.93 0.80
N ARG A 562 20.21 -27.84 -0.13
CA ARG A 562 21.40 -28.71 -0.03
C ARG A 562 22.67 -27.94 -0.29
N VAL A 563 23.14 -27.17 0.70
CA VAL A 563 24.40 -26.41 0.64
C VAL A 563 25.18 -26.56 1.95
N ASP A 564 26.49 -26.37 1.87
CA ASP A 564 27.36 -26.49 3.05
C ASP A 564 27.22 -25.34 4.02
N PHE A 565 26.92 -24.12 3.52
CA PHE A 565 26.88 -22.91 4.34
C PHE A 565 25.82 -21.94 3.85
N LEU A 566 25.00 -21.47 4.79
CA LEU A 566 23.86 -20.60 4.52
C LEU A 566 23.95 -19.33 5.38
N ILE A 567 23.97 -18.18 4.74
CA ILE A 567 24.05 -16.88 5.39
C ILE A 567 22.76 -16.10 5.08
N TYR A 568 22.17 -15.52 6.09
CA TYR A 568 21.04 -14.62 5.96
C TYR A 568 21.36 -13.25 6.56
N GLN A 569 21.23 -12.20 5.78
CA GLN A 569 21.28 -10.82 6.22
C GLN A 569 19.89 -10.21 6.03
N GLY A 570 19.22 -9.85 7.11
CA GLY A 570 17.83 -9.43 7.04
C GLY A 570 17.39 -8.52 8.17
N VAL A 571 16.18 -7.97 8.02
CA VAL A 571 15.51 -7.12 9.01
C VAL A 571 14.79 -7.97 10.05
N PHE A 572 14.12 -9.02 9.60
CA PHE A 572 13.34 -9.95 10.42
C PHE A 572 13.93 -11.36 10.38
N PRO A 573 13.63 -12.21 11.37
CA PRO A 573 14.11 -13.58 11.38
C PRO A 573 13.70 -14.35 10.12
N PRO A 574 14.58 -15.19 9.56
CA PRO A 574 14.19 -16.11 8.51
C PRO A 574 13.32 -17.25 9.06
N PRO A 575 12.60 -18.01 8.22
CA PRO A 575 11.90 -19.22 8.64
C PRO A 575 12.83 -20.16 9.43
N SER A 576 12.36 -20.68 10.56
CA SER A 576 13.18 -21.53 11.46
C SER A 576 13.66 -22.83 10.77
N ALA A 577 12.88 -23.38 9.85
CA ALA A 577 13.22 -24.58 9.08
C ALA A 577 14.41 -24.40 8.14
N LEU A 578 14.83 -23.16 7.85
CA LEU A 578 16.05 -22.89 7.08
C LEU A 578 17.34 -23.24 7.80
N ASP A 579 17.32 -23.27 9.12
CA ASP A 579 18.48 -23.65 9.92
C ASP A 579 19.78 -22.94 9.45
N VAL A 580 19.74 -21.60 9.45
CA VAL A 580 20.78 -20.71 8.91
C VAL A 580 22.04 -20.77 9.76
N ASP A 581 23.22 -20.80 9.11
CA ASP A 581 24.51 -20.86 9.83
C ASP A 581 24.91 -19.50 10.42
N VAL A 582 24.67 -18.40 9.70
CA VAL A 582 24.96 -17.02 10.16
C VAL A 582 23.78 -16.12 9.84
N THR A 583 23.29 -15.41 10.85
CA THR A 583 22.31 -14.33 10.66
C THR A 583 22.95 -12.99 10.96
N LEU A 584 22.73 -12.00 10.06
CA LEU A 584 23.29 -10.66 10.15
C LEU A 584 22.12 -9.65 10.12
N PRO A 585 21.94 -8.82 11.16
CA PRO A 585 20.95 -7.75 11.14
C PRO A 585 21.27 -6.71 10.07
N MET A 586 20.23 -6.15 9.44
CA MET A 586 20.37 -5.05 8.50
C MET A 586 19.42 -3.89 8.81
N THR A 587 19.76 -2.71 8.32
CA THR A 587 18.91 -1.52 8.35
C THR A 587 17.72 -1.67 7.40
N MET A 588 16.68 -0.87 7.62
CA MET A 588 15.50 -0.83 6.77
C MET A 588 15.20 0.58 6.25
N ALA A 589 14.26 0.66 5.30
CA ALA A 589 13.74 1.94 4.83
C ALA A 589 13.16 2.75 6.01
N GLY A 590 13.53 4.03 6.07
CA GLY A 590 13.23 4.91 7.21
C GLY A 590 14.43 5.13 8.14
N GLU A 591 15.38 4.19 8.22
CA GLU A 591 16.59 4.30 9.03
C GLU A 591 17.82 4.70 8.23
N ILE A 592 17.77 4.55 6.92
CA ILE A 592 18.87 4.88 6.00
C ILE A 592 18.42 5.89 4.95
N ALA A 593 19.39 6.63 4.42
CA ALA A 593 19.19 7.41 3.21
C ALA A 593 19.62 6.57 1.99
N GLY A 594 18.86 6.63 0.92
CA GLY A 594 19.14 5.87 -0.30
C GLY A 594 18.32 6.34 -1.48
N SER A 595 18.23 5.49 -2.49
CA SER A 595 17.40 5.72 -3.66
C SER A 595 16.68 4.44 -4.10
N PHE A 596 15.51 4.63 -4.72
CA PHE A 596 14.79 3.60 -5.48
C PHE A 596 14.68 4.05 -6.93
N THR A 597 14.49 3.09 -7.82
CA THR A 597 14.14 3.36 -9.21
C THR A 597 12.68 3.00 -9.40
N ASP A 598 11.86 4.01 -9.66
CA ASP A 598 10.40 3.85 -9.78
C ASP A 598 9.96 3.25 -11.13
N LEU A 599 8.64 3.03 -11.30
CA LEU A 599 8.01 2.55 -12.54
C LEU A 599 8.38 3.38 -13.79
N LYS A 600 8.70 4.67 -13.61
CA LYS A 600 9.06 5.58 -14.71
C LYS A 600 10.54 5.48 -15.06
N GLY A 601 11.32 4.75 -14.24
CA GLY A 601 12.76 4.71 -14.30
C GLY A 601 13.44 5.94 -13.72
N ASP A 602 12.72 6.73 -12.97
CA ASP A 602 13.25 7.90 -12.30
C ASP A 602 13.86 7.50 -10.96
N ILE A 603 15.02 8.07 -10.62
CA ILE A 603 15.67 7.80 -9.33
C ILE A 603 15.00 8.66 -8.27
N ARG A 604 14.39 7.99 -7.29
CA ARG A 604 13.70 8.59 -6.16
C ARG A 604 14.59 8.56 -4.93
N ASN A 605 15.18 9.71 -4.59
CA ASN A 605 16.05 9.83 -3.43
C ASN A 605 15.25 10.09 -2.16
N PHE A 606 15.69 9.51 -1.03
CA PHE A 606 15.09 9.71 0.29
C PHE A 606 16.15 9.80 1.40
N LYS A 607 15.73 10.38 2.53
CA LYS A 607 16.57 10.56 3.73
C LYS A 607 16.14 9.55 4.80
N ALA A 608 17.02 9.30 5.75
CA ALA A 608 16.65 8.63 7.00
C ALA A 608 15.65 9.49 7.78
N ALA A 609 14.64 8.88 8.32
CA ALA A 609 13.63 9.51 9.17
C ALA A 609 13.89 9.27 10.66
N ALA A 610 14.39 8.09 11.01
CA ALA A 610 14.74 7.71 12.36
C ALA A 610 16.20 7.25 12.44
N GLU A 611 16.75 7.26 13.64
CA GLU A 611 18.04 6.64 13.89
C GLU A 611 17.88 5.11 13.89
N LYS A 612 18.80 4.43 13.23
CA LYS A 612 18.87 2.98 13.30
C LYS A 612 19.32 2.51 14.67
N PRO A 613 18.95 1.31 15.13
CA PRO A 613 19.48 0.74 16.36
C PRO A 613 21.02 0.70 16.33
N GLU A 614 21.68 1.07 17.44
CA GLU A 614 23.15 1.14 17.53
C GLU A 614 23.83 -0.19 17.17
N SER A 615 23.20 -1.31 17.51
CA SER A 615 23.71 -2.65 17.25
C SER A 615 23.63 -3.07 15.78
N VAL A 616 22.86 -2.36 14.93
CA VAL A 616 22.65 -2.69 13.52
C VAL A 616 23.61 -1.90 12.64
N LEU A 617 24.24 -2.59 11.69
CA LEU A 617 25.18 -1.98 10.76
C LEU A 617 24.57 -1.78 9.37
N ASP A 618 25.00 -0.71 8.68
CA ASP A 618 24.69 -0.50 7.26
C ASP A 618 25.33 -1.58 6.39
N ALA A 619 24.69 -1.97 5.30
CA ALA A 619 25.18 -3.02 4.39
C ALA A 619 26.64 -2.81 3.96
N GLY A 620 27.06 -1.57 3.68
CA GLY A 620 28.45 -1.26 3.33
C GLY A 620 29.44 -1.59 4.43
N LYS A 621 29.09 -1.37 5.72
CA LYS A 621 29.92 -1.75 6.86
C LYS A 621 29.99 -3.26 7.05
N ILE A 622 28.86 -3.96 6.83
CA ILE A 622 28.81 -5.42 6.88
C ILE A 622 29.73 -6.01 5.82
N PHE A 623 29.63 -5.56 4.56
CA PHE A 623 30.47 -6.04 3.46
C PHE A 623 31.96 -5.74 3.71
N ALA A 624 32.30 -4.55 4.20
CA ALA A 624 33.67 -4.19 4.55
C ALA A 624 34.23 -5.07 5.67
N GLY A 625 33.44 -5.34 6.71
CA GLY A 625 33.82 -6.22 7.83
C GLY A 625 34.12 -7.65 7.36
N ILE A 626 33.25 -8.24 6.55
CA ILE A 626 33.45 -9.56 5.97
C ILE A 626 34.66 -9.57 5.03
N ALA A 627 34.82 -8.56 4.16
CA ALA A 627 35.95 -8.46 3.24
C ALA A 627 37.30 -8.40 3.96
N ALA A 628 37.38 -7.63 5.06
CA ALA A 628 38.59 -7.55 5.87
C ALA A 628 39.00 -8.92 6.45
N LYS A 629 38.04 -9.71 6.93
CA LYS A 629 38.27 -11.07 7.46
C LYS A 629 38.55 -12.10 6.34
N ALA A 630 38.04 -11.86 5.14
CA ALA A 630 38.37 -12.64 3.94
C ALA A 630 39.77 -12.31 3.37
N GLY A 631 40.50 -11.34 3.97
CA GLY A 631 41.86 -10.97 3.59
C GLY A 631 41.96 -9.84 2.54
N LYS A 632 40.84 -9.16 2.26
CA LYS A 632 40.76 -8.05 1.26
C LYS A 632 40.42 -6.74 1.97
N ARG A 633 41.42 -6.14 2.64
CA ARG A 633 41.23 -4.96 3.51
C ARG A 633 41.08 -3.62 2.79
N ASP A 634 41.48 -3.53 1.50
CA ASP A 634 41.50 -2.27 0.75
C ASP A 634 40.19 -1.94 0.04
N VAL A 635 39.22 -2.84 0.06
CA VAL A 635 37.92 -2.63 -0.60
C VAL A 635 37.01 -1.79 0.30
N LYS A 636 36.66 -0.59 -0.18
CA LYS A 636 35.79 0.34 0.53
C LYS A 636 34.40 0.34 -0.10
N PHE A 637 33.36 0.32 0.75
CA PHE A 637 31.96 0.39 0.34
C PHE A 637 31.35 1.72 0.82
N THR A 638 32.04 2.84 0.52
CA THR A 638 31.52 4.17 0.86
C THR A 638 30.39 4.58 -0.09
N ARG A 639 29.41 5.35 0.41
CA ARG A 639 28.30 5.85 -0.41
C ARG A 639 28.78 6.56 -1.68
N LYS A 640 29.87 7.34 -1.60
CA LYS A 640 30.48 8.06 -2.74
C LYS A 640 30.99 7.11 -3.82
N GLU A 641 31.52 5.95 -3.45
CA GLU A 641 32.00 4.95 -4.40
C GLU A 641 30.85 4.14 -4.99
N ILE A 642 29.90 3.78 -4.15
CA ILE A 642 28.74 2.96 -4.55
C ILE A 642 27.80 3.75 -5.48
N SER A 643 27.53 5.04 -5.19
CA SER A 643 26.64 5.84 -6.05
C SER A 643 27.12 5.97 -7.50
N LYS A 644 28.41 5.78 -7.76
CA LYS A 644 28.95 5.74 -9.12
C LYS A 644 28.63 4.45 -9.88
N LEU A 645 28.24 3.41 -9.15
CA LEU A 645 27.93 2.08 -9.71
C LEU A 645 26.43 1.92 -9.99
N ILE A 646 25.59 2.87 -9.54
CA ILE A 646 24.15 2.82 -9.80
C ILE A 646 23.92 3.18 -11.26
N PRO A 647 23.36 2.27 -12.08
CA PRO A 647 23.10 2.54 -13.48
C PRO A 647 22.06 3.66 -13.63
N GLY A 648 22.36 4.66 -14.44
CA GLY A 648 21.37 5.62 -14.91
C GLY A 648 20.40 4.96 -15.91
N LYS A 649 19.28 5.63 -16.20
CA LYS A 649 18.21 5.19 -17.12
C LYS A 649 18.70 4.66 -18.49
N ALA A 650 19.82 5.16 -18.99
CA ALA A 650 20.45 4.72 -20.24
C ALA A 650 21.18 3.36 -20.16
N GLY A 651 21.36 2.81 -18.95
CA GLY A 651 22.10 1.57 -18.70
C GLY A 651 21.24 0.32 -18.49
N TRP A 652 19.92 0.44 -18.58
CA TRP A 652 19.01 -0.69 -18.35
C TRP A 652 19.12 -1.70 -19.48
N LYS A 653 19.66 -2.87 -19.15
CA LYS A 653 19.65 -4.05 -20.01
C LYS A 653 18.89 -5.12 -19.27
N PHE A 654 17.64 -5.32 -19.65
CA PHE A 654 16.88 -6.45 -19.14
C PHE A 654 17.54 -7.76 -19.58
N PRO A 655 17.56 -8.79 -18.73
CA PRO A 655 17.96 -10.12 -19.15
C PRO A 655 17.11 -10.53 -20.36
N LYS A 656 17.72 -10.95 -21.45
CA LYS A 656 16.94 -11.56 -22.54
C LYS A 656 16.34 -12.83 -21.97
N ALA A 657 15.01 -12.95 -22.03
CA ALA A 657 14.34 -14.21 -21.72
C ALA A 657 15.02 -15.32 -22.52
N GLY A 658 15.47 -16.36 -21.84
CA GLY A 658 16.00 -17.56 -22.50
C GLY A 658 14.93 -18.06 -23.48
N SER A 659 15.33 -18.40 -24.68
CA SER A 659 14.44 -18.75 -25.78
C SER A 659 13.67 -20.07 -25.60
N GLU A 660 13.82 -20.75 -24.47
CA GLU A 660 13.06 -21.96 -24.10
C GLU A 660 12.68 -21.88 -22.63
N LEU A 661 11.61 -21.11 -22.35
CA LEU A 661 10.86 -21.33 -21.13
C LEU A 661 10.23 -22.71 -21.23
N ALA A 662 10.60 -23.58 -20.29
CA ALA A 662 10.00 -24.89 -20.18
C ALA A 662 8.48 -24.71 -20.21
N THR A 663 7.84 -25.22 -21.25
CA THR A 663 6.42 -25.47 -21.25
C THR A 663 6.22 -26.47 -20.12
N SER A 664 5.75 -25.96 -18.95
CA SER A 664 5.30 -26.87 -17.90
C SER A 664 4.23 -27.74 -18.55
N ALA A 665 4.58 -29.00 -18.77
CA ALA A 665 3.62 -29.99 -19.20
C ALA A 665 2.50 -30.00 -18.14
N ASP A 666 1.29 -30.07 -18.67
CA ASP A 666 0.05 -30.32 -17.94
C ASP A 666 -0.59 -29.16 -17.16
N CYS A 667 -1.02 -28.12 -17.88
CA CYS A 667 -2.36 -27.60 -17.62
C CYS A 667 -3.34 -28.73 -17.99
N ALA A 668 -3.66 -29.57 -17.02
CA ALA A 668 -4.52 -30.71 -17.29
C ALA A 668 -5.90 -30.22 -17.74
N SER A 669 -6.17 -30.35 -19.01
CA SER A 669 -7.50 -30.20 -19.65
C SER A 669 -8.46 -31.31 -19.20
N SER A 670 -8.46 -31.68 -17.93
CA SER A 670 -9.45 -32.62 -17.38
C SER A 670 -10.59 -31.84 -16.71
N ALA A 671 -11.33 -31.08 -17.50
CA ALA A 671 -12.62 -30.52 -17.12
C ALA A 671 -13.70 -31.61 -17.02
N SER A 672 -13.44 -32.71 -16.29
CA SER A 672 -14.48 -33.70 -16.01
C SER A 672 -14.69 -33.78 -14.52
N SER A 673 -15.80 -33.21 -14.03
CA SER A 673 -16.35 -33.36 -12.68
C SER A 673 -15.82 -32.51 -11.54
N SER A 674 -15.02 -31.48 -11.76
CA SER A 674 -14.69 -30.51 -10.70
C SER A 674 -15.79 -29.46 -10.55
N GLU A 675 -16.23 -29.21 -9.33
CA GLU A 675 -17.30 -28.25 -9.05
C GLU A 675 -16.79 -26.80 -8.95
N TYR A 676 -15.50 -26.60 -8.70
CA TYR A 676 -14.88 -25.28 -8.44
C TYR A 676 -13.50 -25.15 -9.06
N THR A 677 -13.11 -23.90 -9.31
CA THR A 677 -11.77 -23.52 -9.76
C THR A 677 -11.00 -22.79 -8.64
N LEU A 678 -9.87 -23.35 -8.24
CA LEU A 678 -8.95 -22.69 -7.31
C LEU A 678 -7.99 -21.77 -8.08
N ILE A 679 -7.97 -20.52 -7.68
CA ILE A 679 -6.94 -19.54 -8.05
C ILE A 679 -6.00 -19.39 -6.86
N GLN A 680 -4.73 -19.63 -7.10
CA GLN A 680 -3.66 -19.46 -6.11
C GLN A 680 -2.84 -18.23 -6.46
N GLU A 681 -2.53 -17.42 -5.48
CA GLU A 681 -1.65 -16.25 -5.64
C GLU A 681 -0.62 -16.24 -4.51
N ARG A 682 0.65 -16.07 -4.85
CA ARG A 682 1.67 -15.80 -3.85
C ARG A 682 1.46 -14.41 -3.29
N ASN A 683 1.57 -14.29 -1.97
CA ASN A 683 1.29 -13.02 -1.33
C ASN A 683 2.23 -11.90 -1.82
N PRO A 684 1.69 -10.88 -2.52
CA PRO A 684 2.46 -9.72 -2.96
C PRO A 684 2.64 -8.67 -1.84
N HIS A 685 2.00 -8.86 -0.67
CA HIS A 685 2.05 -7.96 0.47
C HIS A 685 3.19 -8.37 1.40
N ARG A 686 4.43 -8.13 0.96
CA ARG A 686 5.65 -8.48 1.67
C ARG A 686 6.55 -7.26 1.86
N TYR A 687 7.45 -7.37 2.83
CA TYR A 687 8.60 -6.49 2.94
C TYR A 687 9.84 -7.38 3.14
N HIS A 688 10.76 -7.32 2.18
CA HIS A 688 11.81 -8.33 2.03
C HIS A 688 11.20 -9.74 1.93
N SER A 689 11.67 -10.69 2.72
CA SER A 689 11.18 -12.07 2.75
C SER A 689 9.93 -12.26 3.62
N SER A 690 9.58 -11.28 4.45
CA SER A 690 8.53 -11.44 5.44
C SER A 690 7.16 -10.98 4.93
N SER A 691 6.12 -11.74 5.24
CA SER A 691 4.75 -11.34 4.95
C SER A 691 4.32 -10.19 5.87
N LEU A 692 3.60 -9.21 5.34
CA LEU A 692 3.01 -8.15 6.16
C LEU A 692 1.93 -8.71 7.10
N ASN A 693 1.32 -9.85 6.77
CA ASN A 693 0.33 -10.50 7.63
C ASN A 693 0.92 -10.96 8.97
N SER A 694 2.17 -11.46 8.96
CA SER A 694 2.85 -11.88 10.19
C SER A 694 3.45 -10.73 10.99
N LEU A 695 3.62 -9.55 10.36
CA LEU A 695 4.29 -8.41 10.98
C LEU A 695 3.33 -7.31 11.43
N ILE A 696 2.19 -7.14 10.77
CA ILE A 696 1.32 -5.98 10.96
C ILE A 696 -0.07 -6.41 11.42
N VAL A 697 -0.40 -6.05 12.64
CA VAL A 697 -1.73 -6.34 13.20
C VAL A 697 -2.82 -5.66 12.36
N GLY A 698 -3.77 -6.45 11.89
CA GLY A 698 -4.91 -6.00 11.08
C GLY A 698 -4.79 -6.29 9.59
N ILE A 699 -3.59 -6.54 9.06
CA ILE A 699 -3.44 -6.98 7.67
C ILE A 699 -4.07 -8.36 7.49
N GLU A 700 -3.91 -9.27 8.43
CA GLU A 700 -4.51 -10.61 8.42
C GLU A 700 -6.06 -10.58 8.35
N ILE A 701 -6.67 -9.50 8.82
CA ILE A 701 -8.14 -9.35 8.77
C ILE A 701 -8.61 -9.01 7.35
N ILE A 702 -7.85 -8.16 6.64
CA ILE A 702 -8.23 -7.69 5.30
C ILE A 702 -7.71 -8.58 4.19
N LEU A 703 -6.57 -9.23 4.41
CA LEU A 703 -5.85 -10.09 3.47
C LEU A 703 -5.42 -11.41 4.15
N PRO A 704 -6.36 -12.27 4.53
CA PRO A 704 -6.00 -13.52 5.21
C PRO A 704 -5.17 -14.42 4.29
N GLU A 705 -3.98 -14.84 4.76
CA GLU A 705 -3.14 -15.84 4.11
C GLU A 705 -3.56 -17.25 4.51
N ASP A 706 -3.22 -18.21 3.66
CA ASP A 706 -3.50 -19.64 3.83
C ASP A 706 -4.94 -19.91 4.27
N THR A 707 -5.85 -19.10 3.75
CA THR A 707 -7.29 -19.15 3.97
C THR A 707 -7.99 -19.17 2.63
N VAL A 708 -8.88 -20.14 2.43
CA VAL A 708 -9.67 -20.25 1.20
C VAL A 708 -10.80 -19.23 1.22
N LEU A 709 -10.77 -18.30 0.28
CA LEU A 709 -11.85 -17.34 0.07
C LEU A 709 -12.83 -17.86 -0.95
N ILE A 710 -14.13 -17.82 -0.63
CA ILE A 710 -15.22 -18.31 -1.47
C ILE A 710 -16.34 -17.27 -1.57
N ASN A 711 -17.03 -17.26 -2.72
CA ASN A 711 -18.20 -16.39 -2.89
C ASN A 711 -19.33 -16.76 -1.90
N PRO A 712 -20.03 -15.78 -1.28
CA PRO A 712 -21.14 -16.06 -0.36
C PRO A 712 -22.22 -16.99 -0.92
N VAL A 713 -22.55 -16.87 -2.23
CA VAL A 713 -23.55 -17.72 -2.90
C VAL A 713 -23.09 -19.19 -2.94
N ASP A 714 -21.81 -19.42 -3.17
CA ASP A 714 -21.26 -20.78 -3.20
C ASP A 714 -21.04 -21.33 -1.79
N ALA A 715 -20.66 -20.47 -0.84
CA ALA A 715 -20.58 -20.81 0.58
C ALA A 715 -21.92 -21.31 1.14
N GLU A 716 -23.03 -20.65 0.75
CA GLU A 716 -24.39 -21.07 1.11
C GLU A 716 -24.73 -22.45 0.53
N LYS A 717 -24.39 -22.73 -0.74
CA LYS A 717 -24.63 -24.04 -1.37
C LYS A 717 -23.95 -25.19 -0.65
N ILE A 718 -22.73 -24.99 -0.12
CA ILE A 718 -21.98 -26.01 0.62
C ILE A 718 -22.24 -25.97 2.13
N GLY A 719 -23.09 -25.06 2.59
CA GLY A 719 -23.45 -24.89 4.01
C GLY A 719 -22.28 -24.41 4.88
N LEU A 720 -21.37 -23.58 4.35
CA LEU A 720 -20.19 -23.10 5.05
C LEU A 720 -20.58 -22.08 6.13
N ASN A 721 -20.14 -22.30 7.37
CA ASN A 721 -20.31 -21.39 8.49
C ASN A 721 -19.01 -20.65 8.81
N ARG A 722 -19.11 -19.58 9.60
CA ARG A 722 -17.94 -18.86 10.09
C ARG A 722 -17.10 -19.74 11.02
N GLY A 723 -15.83 -19.92 10.69
CA GLY A 723 -14.90 -20.73 11.45
C GLY A 723 -14.66 -22.12 10.85
N ASP A 724 -15.50 -22.56 9.90
CA ASP A 724 -15.28 -23.84 9.21
C ASP A 724 -14.01 -23.81 8.38
N SER A 725 -13.51 -25.01 8.06
CA SER A 725 -12.42 -25.21 7.11
C SER A 725 -12.91 -25.94 5.87
N LEU A 726 -12.19 -25.77 4.76
CA LEU A 726 -12.43 -26.48 3.51
C LEU A 726 -11.25 -27.38 3.17
N THR A 727 -11.54 -28.64 2.87
CA THR A 727 -10.60 -29.55 2.21
C THR A 727 -10.75 -29.41 0.71
N LEU A 728 -9.65 -29.00 0.07
CA LEU A 728 -9.53 -28.95 -1.39
C LEU A 728 -8.84 -30.23 -1.87
N THR A 729 -9.45 -30.89 -2.85
CA THR A 729 -8.90 -32.09 -3.47
C THR A 729 -8.67 -31.88 -4.94
N ALA A 730 -7.43 -32.06 -5.40
CA ALA A 730 -7.03 -31.99 -6.80
C ALA A 730 -5.91 -32.98 -7.09
N ASN A 731 -5.97 -33.64 -8.23
CA ASN A 731 -4.91 -34.57 -8.72
C ASN A 731 -4.45 -35.60 -7.68
N GLY A 732 -5.39 -36.12 -6.86
CA GLY A 732 -5.10 -37.10 -5.81
C GLY A 732 -4.52 -36.54 -4.50
N ASN A 733 -4.25 -35.25 -4.44
CA ASN A 733 -3.81 -34.55 -3.24
C ASN A 733 -4.99 -33.85 -2.55
N SER A 734 -5.02 -33.88 -1.23
CA SER A 734 -6.04 -33.20 -0.43
C SER A 734 -5.36 -32.35 0.64
N LEU A 735 -5.70 -31.06 0.68
CA LEU A 735 -5.19 -30.09 1.66
C LEU A 735 -6.38 -29.37 2.29
N SER A 736 -6.29 -29.10 3.58
CA SER A 736 -7.33 -28.39 4.34
C SER A 736 -6.86 -27.02 4.78
N PHE A 737 -7.72 -26.01 4.61
CA PHE A 737 -7.46 -24.62 4.94
C PHE A 737 -8.65 -24.03 5.70
N PRO A 738 -8.44 -23.08 6.60
CA PRO A 738 -9.51 -22.20 7.07
C PRO A 738 -10.27 -21.59 5.90
N ALA A 739 -11.56 -21.31 6.07
CA ALA A 739 -12.37 -20.75 5.01
C ALA A 739 -13.06 -19.46 5.41
N ALA A 740 -13.17 -18.52 4.48
CA ALA A 740 -13.88 -17.26 4.68
C ALA A 740 -14.65 -16.85 3.44
N THR A 741 -15.79 -16.16 3.63
CA THR A 741 -16.59 -15.65 2.53
C THR A 741 -16.11 -14.28 2.08
N LYS A 742 -15.99 -14.07 0.77
CA LYS A 742 -15.65 -12.76 0.17
C LYS A 742 -16.45 -12.55 -1.12
N LYS A 743 -17.09 -11.38 -1.24
CA LYS A 743 -17.89 -11.01 -2.43
C LYS A 743 -17.05 -10.72 -3.67
N ASN A 744 -15.77 -10.45 -3.51
CA ASN A 744 -14.85 -10.17 -4.60
C ASN A 744 -14.37 -11.41 -5.35
N VAL A 745 -14.58 -12.61 -4.82
CA VAL A 745 -14.36 -13.88 -5.53
C VAL A 745 -15.56 -14.15 -6.42
N SER A 746 -15.35 -14.49 -7.68
CA SER A 746 -16.44 -14.82 -8.61
C SER A 746 -17.08 -16.15 -8.25
N PRO A 747 -18.43 -16.34 -8.45
CA PRO A 747 -19.07 -17.63 -8.25
C PRO A 747 -18.43 -18.74 -9.10
N GLY A 748 -18.31 -19.93 -8.53
CA GLY A 748 -17.60 -21.07 -9.14
C GLY A 748 -16.08 -21.07 -8.93
N TYR A 749 -15.54 -20.00 -8.34
CA TYR A 749 -14.12 -19.88 -8.02
C TYR A 749 -13.89 -19.90 -6.52
N VAL A 750 -12.74 -20.37 -6.12
CA VAL A 750 -12.16 -20.18 -4.79
C VAL A 750 -10.76 -19.59 -4.93
N TYR A 751 -10.39 -18.75 -4.00
CA TYR A 751 -9.12 -18.02 -4.05
C TYR A 751 -8.30 -18.32 -2.80
N LEU A 752 -6.99 -18.55 -2.98
CA LEU A 752 -6.03 -18.81 -1.92
C LEU A 752 -4.83 -17.87 -2.08
N LEU A 753 -4.64 -16.99 -1.10
CA LEU A 753 -3.42 -16.21 -0.94
C LEU A 753 -2.47 -17.01 -0.04
N THR A 754 -1.28 -17.35 -0.53
CA THR A 754 -0.33 -18.17 0.26
C THR A 754 0.96 -17.43 0.58
N SER A 755 1.50 -17.68 1.77
CA SER A 755 2.80 -17.20 2.22
C SER A 755 3.95 -18.09 1.74
N SER A 756 3.66 -19.35 1.36
CA SER A 756 4.67 -20.31 0.89
C SER A 756 5.37 -19.84 -0.39
N SER A 757 6.65 -20.22 -0.53
CA SER A 757 7.42 -20.04 -1.77
C SER A 757 6.86 -20.88 -2.92
N ASP A 758 6.29 -22.03 -2.62
CA ASP A 758 5.66 -22.93 -3.57
C ASP A 758 4.13 -22.88 -3.48
N LEU A 759 3.46 -22.94 -4.63
CA LEU A 759 2.00 -23.05 -4.64
C LEU A 759 1.57 -24.42 -4.11
N PRO A 760 0.55 -24.49 -3.22
CA PRO A 760 0.04 -25.75 -2.66
C PRO A 760 -0.36 -26.79 -3.70
N PHE A 761 -0.84 -26.35 -4.86
CA PHE A 761 -1.16 -27.21 -6.01
C PHE A 761 -0.33 -26.78 -7.22
N ARG A 762 0.18 -27.74 -7.98
CA ARG A 762 1.11 -27.49 -9.10
C ARG A 762 0.48 -26.73 -10.27
N SER A 763 -0.83 -26.88 -10.51
CA SER A 763 -1.52 -26.16 -11.57
C SER A 763 -2.24 -24.92 -11.00
N ASN A 764 -2.26 -23.84 -11.76
CA ASN A 764 -2.99 -22.62 -11.42
C ASN A 764 -3.46 -21.92 -12.71
N PRO A 765 -4.76 -21.79 -12.98
CA PRO A 765 -5.89 -22.27 -12.17
C PRO A 765 -5.92 -23.79 -11.97
N CYS A 766 -6.51 -24.24 -10.86
CA CYS A 766 -6.58 -25.66 -10.52
C CYS A 766 -8.03 -26.09 -10.31
N PRO A 767 -8.54 -27.09 -11.07
CA PRO A 767 -9.83 -27.71 -10.79
C PRO A 767 -9.83 -28.43 -9.44
N VAL A 768 -10.77 -28.09 -8.55
CA VAL A 768 -10.84 -28.67 -7.20
C VAL A 768 -12.24 -29.15 -6.84
N LYS A 769 -12.28 -30.20 -6.00
CA LYS A 769 -13.47 -30.57 -5.25
C LYS A 769 -13.37 -30.01 -3.84
N LEU A 770 -14.46 -29.43 -3.36
CA LEU A 770 -14.55 -28.88 -2.02
C LEU A 770 -15.27 -29.84 -1.09
N ARG A 771 -14.74 -30.02 0.10
CA ARG A 771 -15.41 -30.70 1.21
C ARG A 771 -15.33 -29.82 2.44
N ARG A 772 -16.47 -29.49 3.02
CA ARG A 772 -16.54 -28.80 4.30
C ARG A 772 -16.08 -29.74 5.42
N ASN A 773 -15.28 -29.21 6.32
CA ASN A 773 -14.94 -29.84 7.58
C ASN A 773 -15.56 -29.01 8.70
N ASP A 774 -16.39 -29.63 9.51
CA ASP A 774 -16.94 -29.01 10.72
C ASP A 774 -15.83 -28.85 11.76
N VAL A 775 -15.85 -27.75 12.51
CA VAL A 775 -14.90 -27.49 13.59
C VAL A 775 -15.20 -28.38 14.78
#